data_45d37664b623cb4867fdfa68582d2648
#
_entry.id   45d37664b623cb4867fdfa68582d2648
#
_cell.length_a   1.000
_cell.length_b   1.000
_cell.length_c   1.000
_cell.angle_alpha   90.00
_cell.angle_beta   90.00
_cell.angle_gamma   90.00
#
_symmetry.space_group_name_H-M   'P 1'
#
loop_
_entity.id
_entity.type
_entity.pdbx_description
1 polymer ?
#
loop_
_entity_poly.entity_id
_entity_poly.type
_entity_poly.pdbx_seq_one_letter_code
_entity_poly.pdbx_strand_id
1 'polypeptide(L)'
;MRRPVTRRFPYRAAPLAGPVLAALALAIGFVAHGGPLRADEKAGLAGSGVQIVPRDAAFLSASLKLREQYDRIVGSNAFAALKKLPAVARALESFEEQRTMPGSPFSMFETFMELPENEQAADLVQDMVATDTFVYGEPSCVSFVKLLQTLQQAQQAAGLIWDDEPLLELEAIEPDPEQDTPEDSVGVRAVLRPVALRADAAEQFAPGQRQTRMVVEALVANLDLLVVPDLVWGFKTAKRDVGRSQLKRVEVLAKLLVQANPDLENALKRRTVAGGEFVTFTLDGGLLPWDELAGQVEEMAGDVRGAEKVLDRLRSLDLVFAVGMVGDWVIITLGDSLDHLEKLAFQDPAKGLLSTPPFAPLRADADKPITAVSYVSEPLAEALATTPDDLGEAVDSFSNLVAAAGLPAAAERDVRRWLQRVRDEFGKRLPDPGAWMSYSFFNEQGYEGYAWDWTRNLPYDGARQLEILRHTGGTPVAVAVQRFKSDPRLLDAVVGVVEGAWSLFTTYGRPRLDAEEVDRFDAFEEHLVPLGGKLADVLRNGILPALADGQVGLVLDAKTRTKRLHDELPASAELLPLVEPAIVLPLADRKRFLGGLNDLFALADETVAAVRRMDPDVLPKGYEVPEPKKTKVEGGTVWSFPLAAAGLDDQLQPAIGVGEDAVIFSLGPQQVGRMIAAAPLETGRRLTRFNEPLAAAAAVDVEQFFDALAPWVRYVARYASVQERDGEVDPDAELSADDENEQTREALDHVRVVFEVLKTLKVAVVETAFRNEALVSHWRNVIRDLPQP
;
A
#
# COMPACT_ATOMS: atom_id res chain seq x y z
N MET A 1 44.30 16.15 23.73
CA MET A 1 44.31 16.07 22.27
C MET A 1 43.73 14.72 21.86
N ARG A 2 42.41 14.61 21.70
CA ARG A 2 41.68 13.51 21.03
C ARG A 2 40.85 14.16 19.93
N ARG A 3 40.99 13.66 18.72
CA ARG A 3 40.30 14.15 17.50
C ARG A 3 38.82 13.78 17.57
N PRO A 4 37.90 14.64 17.20
CA PRO A 4 36.47 14.30 17.12
C PRO A 4 36.25 13.37 15.92
N VAL A 5 35.57 12.24 16.18
CA VAL A 5 35.05 11.34 15.14
C VAL A 5 33.72 11.92 14.68
N THR A 6 33.75 12.73 13.67
CA THR A 6 32.54 13.16 12.94
C THR A 6 31.92 11.94 12.24
N ARG A 7 30.85 11.36 12.79
CA ARG A 7 29.94 10.47 12.09
C ARG A 7 29.22 11.26 10.99
N ARG A 8 29.74 11.23 9.79
CA ARG A 8 29.04 11.65 8.59
C ARG A 8 27.84 10.71 8.41
N PHE A 9 26.63 11.20 8.65
CA PHE A 9 25.42 10.59 8.10
C PHE A 9 25.42 10.83 6.58
N PRO A 10 25.54 9.81 5.74
CA PRO A 10 25.35 10.00 4.31
C PRO A 10 23.83 10.09 4.07
N TYR A 11 23.33 11.29 3.92
CA TYR A 11 22.04 11.53 3.28
C TYR A 11 22.16 11.07 1.82
N ARG A 12 21.97 9.78 1.56
CA ARG A 12 21.67 9.26 0.24
C ARG A 12 20.18 9.44 -0.04
N ALA A 13 19.80 10.64 -0.44
CA ALA A 13 18.51 10.88 -1.08
C ALA A 13 18.57 10.30 -2.50
N ALA A 14 18.48 9.00 -2.65
CA ALA A 14 18.08 8.37 -3.91
C ALA A 14 18.06 6.82 -3.83
N PRO A 15 17.03 6.18 -3.28
CA PRO A 15 16.78 4.80 -3.69
C PRO A 15 15.46 4.56 -4.43
N LEU A 16 14.55 5.54 -4.52
CA LEU A 16 13.24 5.32 -5.17
C LEU A 16 13.12 5.84 -6.60
N ALA A 17 13.92 6.81 -7.01
CA ALA A 17 13.92 7.32 -8.39
C ALA A 17 14.63 6.37 -9.38
N GLY A 18 15.67 5.65 -8.95
CA GLY A 18 16.45 4.75 -9.78
C GLY A 18 15.65 3.61 -10.42
N PRO A 19 14.87 2.79 -9.64
CA PRO A 19 14.11 1.68 -10.22
C PRO A 19 12.98 2.13 -11.15
N VAL A 20 12.32 3.25 -10.86
CA VAL A 20 11.24 3.80 -11.71
C VAL A 20 11.83 4.36 -13.01
N LEU A 21 12.94 5.08 -12.94
CA LEU A 21 13.65 5.58 -14.13
C LEU A 21 14.26 4.44 -14.95
N ALA A 22 14.77 3.39 -14.30
CA ALA A 22 15.30 2.22 -14.98
C ALA A 22 14.20 1.40 -15.67
N ALA A 23 13.03 1.22 -15.02
CA ALA A 23 11.87 0.58 -15.63
C ALA A 23 11.30 1.40 -16.79
N LEU A 24 11.28 2.73 -16.67
CA LEU A 24 10.88 3.64 -17.75
C LEU A 24 11.88 3.61 -18.91
N ALA A 25 13.19 3.58 -18.62
CA ALA A 25 14.25 3.52 -19.62
C ALA A 25 14.28 2.18 -20.37
N LEU A 26 14.01 1.06 -19.67
CA LEU A 26 13.84 -0.27 -20.27
C LEU A 26 12.63 -0.32 -21.20
N ALA A 27 11.48 0.22 -20.77
CA ALA A 27 10.28 0.30 -21.60
C ALA A 27 10.49 1.19 -22.83
N ILE A 28 11.22 2.31 -22.67
CA ILE A 28 11.55 3.25 -23.76
C ILE A 28 12.54 2.63 -24.76
N GLY A 29 13.57 1.94 -24.28
CA GLY A 29 14.62 1.34 -25.13
C GLY A 29 14.08 0.25 -26.06
N PHE A 30 13.16 -0.56 -25.56
CA PHE A 30 12.61 -1.69 -26.32
C PHE A 30 11.63 -1.27 -27.43
N VAL A 31 10.91 -0.16 -27.29
CA VAL A 31 9.87 0.26 -28.25
C VAL A 31 10.39 1.25 -29.30
N ALA A 32 11.54 1.89 -29.07
CA ALA A 32 12.06 2.94 -29.95
C ALA A 32 12.54 2.46 -31.35
N HIS A 33 12.73 1.15 -31.56
CA HIS A 33 13.29 0.60 -32.81
C HIS A 33 12.25 -0.03 -33.77
N GLY A 34 10.96 0.08 -33.47
CA GLY A 34 9.89 -0.49 -34.32
C GLY A 34 9.39 0.50 -35.36
N GLY A 35 9.49 0.13 -36.65
CA GLY A 35 8.89 0.87 -37.75
C GLY A 35 7.36 1.01 -37.60
N PRO A 36 6.67 1.88 -38.38
CA PRO A 36 5.25 2.16 -38.22
C PRO A 36 4.40 0.93 -38.57
N LEU A 37 3.95 0.20 -37.54
CA LEU A 37 2.88 -0.76 -37.66
C LEU A 37 1.56 0.01 -37.70
N ARG A 38 0.73 -0.29 -38.72
CA ARG A 38 -0.61 0.29 -38.85
C ARG A 38 -1.44 -0.19 -37.66
N ALA A 39 -1.80 0.73 -36.80
CA ALA A 39 -2.81 0.50 -35.78
C ALA A 39 -4.16 0.12 -36.44
N ASP A 40 -4.75 -0.95 -35.96
CA ASP A 40 -6.11 -1.34 -36.39
C ASP A 40 -7.11 -0.52 -35.57
N GLU A 41 -7.54 0.65 -36.10
CA GLU A 41 -8.31 1.71 -35.42
C GLU A 41 -9.71 1.28 -34.92
N LYS A 42 -10.13 0.04 -35.10
CA LYS A 42 -11.50 -0.44 -34.81
C LYS A 42 -11.65 -1.60 -33.85
N ALA A 43 -10.58 -2.14 -33.28
CA ALA A 43 -10.72 -3.23 -32.33
C ALA A 43 -11.10 -2.68 -30.93
N GLY A 44 -12.40 -2.64 -30.67
CA GLY A 44 -12.91 -2.61 -29.30
C GLY A 44 -12.51 -3.89 -28.55
N LEU A 45 -13.26 -4.31 -27.53
CA LEU A 45 -13.01 -5.58 -26.82
C LEU A 45 -13.03 -6.83 -27.71
N ALA A 46 -13.67 -6.72 -28.91
CA ALA A 46 -13.71 -7.79 -29.91
C ALA A 46 -12.30 -8.10 -30.43
N GLY A 47 -11.85 -9.35 -30.22
CA GLY A 47 -10.51 -9.81 -30.63
C GLY A 47 -9.40 -9.45 -29.66
N SER A 48 -9.72 -8.91 -28.47
CA SER A 48 -8.77 -8.72 -27.36
C SER A 48 -8.54 -10.01 -26.56
N GLY A 49 -7.44 -10.08 -25.83
CA GLY A 49 -7.11 -11.19 -24.92
C GLY A 49 -8.19 -11.49 -23.88
N VAL A 50 -8.97 -10.49 -23.47
CA VAL A 50 -10.05 -10.66 -22.47
C VAL A 50 -11.13 -11.65 -22.92
N GLN A 51 -11.37 -11.78 -24.23
CA GLN A 51 -12.37 -12.72 -24.77
C GLN A 51 -11.94 -14.18 -24.69
N ILE A 52 -10.63 -14.42 -24.61
CA ILE A 52 -10.02 -15.75 -24.68
C ILE A 52 -10.00 -16.43 -23.31
N VAL A 53 -9.96 -15.62 -22.23
CA VAL A 53 -9.81 -16.07 -20.85
C VAL A 53 -11.03 -16.89 -20.42
N PRO A 54 -10.84 -18.08 -19.82
CA PRO A 54 -11.92 -18.93 -19.33
C PRO A 54 -12.78 -18.25 -18.28
N ARG A 55 -14.06 -18.65 -18.21
CA ARG A 55 -15.04 -18.07 -17.29
C ARG A 55 -14.75 -18.30 -15.80
N ASP A 56 -13.98 -19.36 -15.49
CA ASP A 56 -13.59 -19.79 -14.16
C ASP A 56 -12.20 -19.28 -13.73
N ALA A 57 -11.59 -18.38 -14.51
CA ALA A 57 -10.32 -17.77 -14.17
C ALA A 57 -10.35 -17.16 -12.76
N ALA A 58 -9.32 -17.43 -11.97
CA ALA A 58 -9.17 -16.90 -10.63
C ALA A 58 -8.84 -15.39 -10.65
N PHE A 59 -8.01 -14.97 -11.61
CA PHE A 59 -7.71 -13.56 -11.86
C PHE A 59 -7.40 -13.32 -13.33
N LEU A 60 -7.49 -12.05 -13.73
CA LEU A 60 -7.08 -11.54 -15.03
C LEU A 60 -6.39 -10.19 -14.87
N SER A 61 -5.29 -10.00 -15.57
CA SER A 61 -4.68 -8.69 -15.85
C SER A 61 -4.43 -8.59 -17.35
N ALA A 62 -5.05 -7.63 -18.00
CA ALA A 62 -4.91 -7.40 -19.44
C ALA A 62 -4.55 -5.94 -19.72
N SER A 63 -3.55 -5.72 -20.55
CA SER A 63 -3.18 -4.43 -21.10
C SER A 63 -3.41 -4.44 -22.61
N LEU A 64 -4.19 -3.48 -23.07
CA LEU A 64 -4.63 -3.40 -24.46
C LEU A 64 -4.02 -2.18 -25.12
N LYS A 65 -3.73 -2.27 -26.43
CA LYS A 65 -3.23 -1.15 -27.22
C LYS A 65 -1.97 -0.50 -26.65
N LEU A 66 -1.03 -1.31 -26.17
CA LEU A 66 0.19 -0.83 -25.51
C LEU A 66 0.97 0.20 -26.36
N ARG A 67 1.01 0.01 -27.68
CA ARG A 67 1.66 0.95 -28.60
C ARG A 67 1.01 2.34 -28.59
N GLU A 68 -0.32 2.42 -28.61
CA GLU A 68 -1.03 3.68 -28.56
C GLU A 68 -0.78 4.42 -27.25
N GLN A 69 -0.73 3.68 -26.13
CA GLN A 69 -0.40 4.24 -24.81
C GLN A 69 1.02 4.81 -24.80
N TYR A 70 1.97 4.05 -25.32
CA TYR A 70 3.36 4.45 -25.43
C TYR A 70 3.52 5.69 -26.32
N ASP A 71 2.95 5.67 -27.52
CA ASP A 71 3.06 6.78 -28.47
C ASP A 71 2.48 8.09 -27.90
N ARG A 72 1.40 8.02 -27.11
CA ARG A 72 0.83 9.17 -26.41
C ARG A 72 1.80 9.75 -25.38
N ILE A 73 2.49 8.89 -24.61
CA ILE A 73 3.46 9.33 -23.59
C ILE A 73 4.70 9.93 -24.24
N VAL A 74 5.31 9.20 -25.18
CA VAL A 74 6.57 9.60 -25.82
C VAL A 74 6.40 10.78 -26.77
N GLY A 75 5.24 10.90 -27.39
CA GLY A 75 4.87 12.03 -28.25
C GLY A 75 4.49 13.29 -27.49
N SER A 76 4.39 13.26 -26.16
CA SER A 76 3.99 14.42 -25.37
C SER A 76 5.13 15.47 -25.23
N ASN A 77 4.75 16.75 -25.13
CA ASN A 77 5.68 17.82 -24.82
C ASN A 77 6.29 17.67 -23.43
N ALA A 78 5.55 17.08 -22.49
CA ALA A 78 6.01 16.77 -21.15
C ALA A 78 7.21 15.78 -21.20
N PHE A 79 7.10 14.72 -22.01
CA PHE A 79 8.20 13.77 -22.18
C PHE A 79 9.40 14.41 -22.90
N ALA A 80 9.14 15.26 -23.90
CA ALA A 80 10.20 16.02 -24.59
C ALA A 80 10.94 16.96 -23.63
N ALA A 81 10.23 17.56 -22.66
CA ALA A 81 10.84 18.39 -21.61
C ALA A 81 11.68 17.55 -20.64
N LEU A 82 11.16 16.38 -20.20
CA LEU A 82 11.91 15.45 -19.34
C LEU A 82 13.25 15.02 -19.96
N LYS A 83 13.26 14.69 -21.24
CA LYS A 83 14.51 14.28 -21.94
C LYS A 83 15.60 15.34 -21.96
N LYS A 84 15.24 16.63 -21.82
CA LYS A 84 16.20 17.73 -21.76
C LYS A 84 16.87 17.90 -20.39
N LEU A 85 16.37 17.22 -19.36
CA LEU A 85 16.98 17.26 -18.02
C LEU A 85 18.35 16.58 -18.05
N PRO A 86 19.44 17.20 -17.58
CA PRO A 86 20.76 16.61 -17.58
C PRO A 86 20.84 15.28 -16.85
N ALA A 87 20.05 15.09 -15.75
CA ALA A 87 19.97 13.82 -15.05
C ALA A 87 19.34 12.71 -15.91
N VAL A 88 18.26 13.04 -16.63
CA VAL A 88 17.59 12.11 -17.55
C VAL A 88 18.45 11.88 -18.79
N ALA A 89 19.05 12.93 -19.35
CA ALA A 89 19.97 12.83 -20.48
C ALA A 89 21.16 11.93 -20.11
N ARG A 90 21.79 12.14 -18.95
CA ARG A 90 22.90 11.27 -18.46
C ARG A 90 22.44 9.84 -18.18
N ALA A 91 21.23 9.64 -17.62
CA ALA A 91 20.70 8.30 -17.42
C ALA A 91 20.43 7.58 -18.76
N LEU A 92 19.91 8.30 -19.76
CA LEU A 92 19.74 7.78 -21.11
C LEU A 92 21.09 7.51 -21.80
N GLU A 93 22.07 8.40 -21.62
CA GLU A 93 23.44 8.24 -22.11
C GLU A 93 24.15 7.04 -21.46
N SER A 94 24.06 6.92 -20.13
CA SER A 94 24.59 5.76 -19.38
C SER A 94 23.89 4.45 -19.77
N PHE A 95 22.58 4.48 -20.00
CA PHE A 95 21.85 3.33 -20.54
C PHE A 95 22.33 2.98 -21.94
N GLU A 96 22.51 3.96 -22.81
CA GLU A 96 23.03 3.77 -24.18
C GLU A 96 24.46 3.24 -24.16
N GLU A 97 25.34 3.77 -23.28
CA GLU A 97 26.69 3.25 -23.07
C GLU A 97 26.68 1.80 -22.58
N GLN A 98 25.82 1.47 -21.58
CA GLN A 98 25.66 0.08 -21.10
C GLN A 98 25.09 -0.82 -22.18
N ARG A 99 24.16 -0.33 -23.01
CA ARG A 99 23.57 -1.04 -24.13
C ARG A 99 24.63 -1.38 -25.18
N THR A 100 25.51 -0.41 -25.51
CA THR A 100 26.55 -0.55 -26.53
C THR A 100 27.84 -1.14 -25.99
N MET A 101 28.01 -1.28 -24.67
CA MET A 101 29.21 -1.83 -24.05
C MET A 101 29.45 -3.28 -24.50
N PRO A 102 30.56 -3.58 -25.16
CA PRO A 102 30.86 -4.94 -25.63
C PRO A 102 30.84 -5.96 -24.47
N GLY A 103 30.05 -7.02 -24.60
CA GLY A 103 29.91 -8.07 -23.58
C GLY A 103 28.90 -7.77 -22.47
N SER A 104 28.20 -6.64 -22.49
CA SER A 104 27.05 -6.43 -21.61
C SER A 104 25.91 -7.36 -22.01
N PRO A 105 25.04 -7.80 -21.08
CA PRO A 105 23.86 -8.59 -21.41
C PRO A 105 22.98 -7.92 -22.48
N PHE A 106 22.89 -6.58 -22.46
CA PHE A 106 22.14 -5.79 -23.44
C PHE A 106 22.79 -5.80 -24.84
N SER A 107 24.10 -5.56 -24.93
CA SER A 107 24.80 -5.57 -26.22
C SER A 107 24.82 -6.98 -26.82
N MET A 108 24.98 -8.03 -25.99
CA MET A 108 24.87 -9.41 -26.43
C MET A 108 23.47 -9.73 -26.96
N PHE A 109 22.44 -9.30 -26.24
CA PHE A 109 21.05 -9.45 -26.66
C PHE A 109 20.76 -8.68 -27.94
N GLU A 110 21.18 -7.42 -28.05
CA GLU A 110 21.00 -6.59 -29.24
C GLU A 110 21.74 -7.16 -30.44
N THR A 111 23.04 -7.50 -30.27
CA THR A 111 23.80 -8.18 -31.31
C THR A 111 23.16 -9.49 -31.76
N PHE A 112 22.62 -10.24 -30.79
CA PHE A 112 21.85 -11.46 -31.11
C PHE A 112 20.57 -11.14 -31.90
N MET A 113 19.85 -10.09 -31.53
CA MET A 113 18.59 -9.68 -32.22
C MET A 113 18.84 -9.03 -33.58
N GLU A 114 19.99 -8.39 -33.81
CA GLU A 114 20.39 -7.79 -35.09
C GLU A 114 20.87 -8.80 -36.14
N LEU A 115 21.16 -10.03 -35.72
CA LEU A 115 21.51 -11.07 -36.70
C LEU A 115 20.35 -11.29 -37.66
N PRO A 116 20.55 -11.40 -38.99
CA PRO A 116 19.49 -11.58 -39.96
C PRO A 116 18.59 -12.80 -39.67
N GLU A 117 19.16 -13.85 -39.08
CA GLU A 117 18.43 -15.03 -38.63
C GLU A 117 17.52 -14.76 -37.41
N ASN A 118 17.72 -13.66 -36.67
CA ASN A 118 16.97 -13.29 -35.47
C ASN A 118 15.99 -12.13 -35.70
N GLU A 119 15.96 -11.52 -36.89
CA GLU A 119 15.03 -10.43 -37.24
C GLU A 119 13.57 -10.79 -36.88
N GLN A 120 13.17 -12.01 -37.14
CA GLN A 120 11.83 -12.50 -36.78
C GLN A 120 11.61 -12.65 -35.27
N ALA A 121 12.65 -12.95 -34.49
CA ALA A 121 12.57 -12.98 -33.04
C ALA A 121 12.44 -11.54 -32.47
N ALA A 122 13.16 -10.59 -33.07
CA ALA A 122 13.03 -9.16 -32.74
C ALA A 122 11.59 -8.65 -33.02
N ASP A 123 11.02 -8.98 -34.17
CA ASP A 123 9.61 -8.67 -34.49
C ASP A 123 8.66 -9.20 -33.39
N LEU A 124 8.86 -10.44 -32.94
CA LEU A 124 8.00 -11.07 -31.93
C LEU A 124 8.13 -10.43 -30.54
N VAL A 125 9.38 -10.09 -30.12
CA VAL A 125 9.61 -9.34 -28.86
C VAL A 125 8.99 -7.96 -28.94
N GLN A 126 9.05 -7.32 -30.09
CA GLN A 126 8.37 -6.05 -30.32
C GLN A 126 6.84 -6.18 -30.21
N ASP A 127 6.25 -7.20 -30.82
CA ASP A 127 4.82 -7.48 -30.72
C ASP A 127 4.41 -7.67 -29.23
N MET A 128 5.21 -8.39 -28.44
CA MET A 128 4.99 -8.65 -27.02
C MET A 128 4.82 -7.37 -26.20
N VAL A 129 5.60 -6.32 -26.49
CA VAL A 129 5.58 -5.04 -25.77
C VAL A 129 4.74 -3.94 -26.43
N ALA A 130 4.26 -4.17 -27.65
CA ALA A 130 3.55 -3.16 -28.45
C ALA A 130 2.05 -3.48 -28.66
N THR A 131 1.63 -4.73 -28.50
CA THR A 131 0.26 -5.15 -28.77
C THR A 131 -0.53 -5.42 -27.49
N ASP A 132 -1.67 -6.10 -27.63
CA ASP A 132 -2.46 -6.56 -26.49
C ASP A 132 -1.72 -7.71 -25.78
N THR A 133 -1.70 -7.66 -24.47
CA THR A 133 -1.17 -8.73 -23.62
C THR A 133 -2.13 -9.01 -22.45
N PHE A 134 -2.15 -10.25 -21.98
CA PHE A 134 -2.92 -10.66 -20.82
C PHE A 134 -2.18 -11.74 -20.02
N VAL A 135 -2.43 -11.74 -18.71
CA VAL A 135 -2.06 -12.81 -17.78
C VAL A 135 -3.29 -13.21 -17.02
N TYR A 136 -3.55 -14.50 -16.92
CA TYR A 136 -4.59 -15.01 -16.03
C TYR A 136 -4.12 -16.26 -15.30
N GLY A 137 -4.76 -16.56 -14.17
CA GLY A 137 -4.57 -17.80 -13.43
C GLY A 137 -5.87 -18.57 -13.30
N GLU A 138 -5.75 -19.88 -13.32
CA GLU A 138 -6.83 -20.84 -13.09
C GLU A 138 -7.16 -20.98 -11.58
N PRO A 139 -8.22 -21.72 -11.20
CA PRO A 139 -8.57 -21.93 -9.78
C PRO A 139 -7.46 -22.56 -8.92
N SER A 140 -6.50 -23.30 -9.48
CA SER A 140 -5.30 -23.80 -8.78
C SER A 140 -4.47 -22.67 -8.12
N CYS A 141 -4.52 -21.46 -8.69
CA CYS A 141 -3.89 -20.28 -8.08
C CYS A 141 -4.49 -19.91 -6.72
N VAL A 142 -5.77 -20.20 -6.47
CA VAL A 142 -6.43 -19.97 -5.19
C VAL A 142 -5.81 -20.85 -4.10
N SER A 143 -5.64 -22.15 -4.40
CA SER A 143 -4.98 -23.09 -3.48
C SER A 143 -3.53 -22.68 -3.19
N PHE A 144 -2.79 -22.27 -4.22
CA PHE A 144 -1.41 -21.79 -4.07
C PHE A 144 -1.33 -20.52 -3.19
N VAL A 145 -2.23 -19.56 -3.36
CA VAL A 145 -2.29 -18.35 -2.52
C VAL A 145 -2.61 -18.70 -1.07
N LYS A 146 -3.58 -19.59 -0.83
CA LYS A 146 -3.89 -20.09 0.52
C LYS A 146 -2.69 -20.76 1.17
N LEU A 147 -1.94 -21.56 0.42
CA LEU A 147 -0.70 -22.16 0.91
C LEU A 147 0.31 -21.09 1.34
N LEU A 148 0.58 -20.09 0.50
CA LEU A 148 1.51 -19.00 0.82
C LEU A 148 1.10 -18.25 2.09
N GLN A 149 -0.18 -17.97 2.28
CA GLN A 149 -0.69 -17.32 3.50
C GLN A 149 -0.51 -18.20 4.74
N THR A 150 -0.84 -19.49 4.63
CA THR A 150 -0.64 -20.44 5.73
C THR A 150 0.83 -20.51 6.15
N LEU A 151 1.75 -20.54 5.18
CA LEU A 151 3.19 -20.52 5.46
C LEU A 151 3.65 -19.21 6.10
N GLN A 152 3.14 -18.08 5.62
CA GLN A 152 3.44 -16.77 6.18
C GLN A 152 2.92 -16.64 7.62
N GLN A 153 1.72 -17.13 7.89
CA GLN A 153 1.16 -17.18 9.26
C GLN A 153 1.99 -18.06 10.19
N ALA A 154 2.41 -19.24 9.71
CA ALA A 154 3.29 -20.12 10.47
C ALA A 154 4.64 -19.46 10.81
N GLN A 155 5.23 -18.71 9.86
CA GLN A 155 6.46 -17.95 10.09
C GLN A 155 6.27 -16.81 11.09
N GLN A 156 5.17 -16.05 10.98
CA GLN A 156 4.86 -14.95 11.91
C GLN A 156 4.60 -15.47 13.32
N ALA A 157 3.85 -16.58 13.45
CA ALA A 157 3.62 -17.22 14.74
C ALA A 157 4.94 -17.68 15.41
N ALA A 158 5.90 -18.16 14.63
CA ALA A 158 7.23 -18.51 15.14
C ALA A 158 8.01 -17.29 15.68
N GLY A 159 7.85 -16.11 15.07
CA GLY A 159 8.51 -14.88 15.51
C GLY A 159 7.89 -14.25 16.77
N LEU A 160 6.58 -14.40 16.97
CA LEU A 160 5.88 -13.83 18.14
C LEU A 160 6.22 -14.51 19.49
N ILE A 161 6.82 -15.70 19.46
CA ILE A 161 7.02 -16.52 20.65
C ILE A 161 8.37 -16.23 21.38
N TRP A 162 9.30 -15.51 20.73
CA TRP A 162 10.72 -15.65 21.10
C TRP A 162 11.58 -14.39 21.12
N ASP A 163 11.02 -13.22 21.42
CA ASP A 163 11.85 -12.05 21.77
C ASP A 163 12.08 -12.04 23.30
N ASP A 164 13.34 -12.22 23.72
CA ASP A 164 13.77 -12.15 25.13
C ASP A 164 13.80 -10.71 25.70
N GLU A 165 13.24 -9.72 24.99
CA GLU A 165 13.23 -8.32 25.41
C GLU A 165 12.01 -7.99 26.30
N PRO A 166 12.18 -7.13 27.33
CA PRO A 166 11.12 -6.84 28.30
C PRO A 166 9.91 -6.11 27.67
N LEU A 167 8.75 -6.35 28.26
CA LEU A 167 7.39 -5.95 27.84
C LEU A 167 7.14 -4.44 27.75
N LEU A 168 7.88 -3.66 28.51
CA LEU A 168 7.79 -2.20 28.62
C LEU A 168 9.19 -1.64 28.86
N GLU A 169 9.83 -1.18 27.80
CA GLU A 169 10.92 -0.22 27.95
C GLU A 169 10.32 1.18 27.84
N LEU A 170 10.30 1.88 28.97
CA LEU A 170 10.23 3.32 29.00
C LEU A 170 11.66 3.81 28.74
N GLU A 171 12.04 3.96 27.47
CA GLU A 171 13.27 4.67 27.17
C GLU A 171 13.05 6.15 27.55
N ALA A 172 13.62 6.54 28.67
CA ALA A 172 13.98 7.92 28.87
C ALA A 172 15.03 8.24 27.80
N ILE A 173 14.77 9.19 26.94
CA ILE A 173 15.80 9.75 26.07
C ILE A 173 16.77 10.44 27.02
N GLU A 174 17.87 9.75 27.40
CA GLU A 174 18.97 10.41 28.10
C GLU A 174 19.47 11.52 27.17
N PRO A 175 19.50 12.77 27.62
CA PRO A 175 20.09 13.85 26.82
C PRO A 175 21.56 13.49 26.59
N ASP A 176 21.99 13.54 25.35
CA ASP A 176 23.38 13.33 24.93
C ASP A 176 24.23 14.35 25.75
N PRO A 177 25.13 13.88 26.62
CA PRO A 177 25.89 14.80 27.49
C PRO A 177 26.89 15.69 26.75
N GLU A 178 26.97 15.58 25.43
CA GLU A 178 27.83 16.41 24.56
C GLU A 178 27.03 17.45 23.73
N GLN A 179 25.70 17.52 23.85
CA GLN A 179 24.91 18.58 23.23
C GLN A 179 24.34 19.51 24.33
N ASP A 180 24.71 20.77 24.27
CA ASP A 180 24.07 21.86 25.01
C ASP A 180 22.61 22.05 24.51
N THR A 181 21.73 21.11 24.85
CA THR A 181 20.28 21.27 24.66
C THR A 181 19.68 21.87 25.91
N PRO A 182 18.71 22.80 25.78
CA PRO A 182 18.01 23.34 26.94
C PRO A 182 17.36 22.22 27.76
N GLU A 183 17.47 22.28 29.08
CA GLU A 183 16.98 21.29 30.04
C GLU A 183 15.47 20.95 29.96
N ASP A 184 14.73 21.47 28.97
CA ASP A 184 13.27 21.38 28.88
C ASP A 184 12.73 20.40 27.81
N SER A 185 13.57 19.63 27.10
CA SER A 185 13.11 18.71 26.08
C SER A 185 13.23 17.23 26.48
N VAL A 186 12.42 16.79 27.44
CA VAL A 186 12.28 15.35 27.75
C VAL A 186 11.13 14.75 26.92
N GLY A 187 11.46 14.02 25.88
CA GLY A 187 10.50 13.21 25.13
C GLY A 187 10.38 11.82 25.74
N VAL A 188 9.19 11.42 26.16
CA VAL A 188 8.89 10.03 26.58
C VAL A 188 8.33 9.27 25.38
N ARG A 189 9.03 8.24 24.94
CA ARG A 189 8.55 7.33 23.91
C ARG A 189 8.12 6.01 24.56
N ALA A 190 6.81 5.79 24.69
CA ALA A 190 6.28 4.50 25.09
C ALA A 190 6.24 3.56 23.88
N VAL A 191 7.04 2.52 23.90
CA VAL A 191 7.00 1.45 22.88
C VAL A 191 6.32 0.24 23.51
N LEU A 192 5.08 -0.06 23.10
CA LEU A 192 4.40 -1.32 23.43
C LEU A 192 4.99 -2.43 22.55
N ARG A 193 5.73 -3.35 23.18
CA ARG A 193 6.19 -4.58 22.52
C ARG A 193 5.33 -5.76 22.95
N PRO A 194 5.03 -6.73 22.06
CA PRO A 194 4.23 -7.88 22.43
C PRO A 194 4.96 -8.77 23.45
N VAL A 195 4.19 -9.32 24.38
CA VAL A 195 4.68 -10.20 25.45
C VAL A 195 5.23 -11.49 24.88
N ALA A 196 6.51 -11.74 25.03
CA ALA A 196 7.08 -13.06 24.81
C ALA A 196 6.71 -14.01 25.97
N LEU A 197 6.00 -15.08 25.66
CA LEU A 197 5.70 -16.13 26.63
C LEU A 197 6.92 -17.09 26.71
N ARG A 198 7.66 -17.07 27.80
CA ARG A 198 8.72 -18.07 28.07
C ARG A 198 8.08 -19.45 28.23
N ALA A 199 8.38 -20.37 27.32
CA ALA A 199 8.03 -21.77 27.48
C ALA A 199 9.30 -22.55 27.83
N ASP A 200 9.31 -23.22 28.99
CA ASP A 200 10.43 -24.05 29.45
C ASP A 200 10.76 -25.21 28.47
N ALA A 201 9.89 -25.52 27.52
CA ALA A 201 10.11 -26.49 26.45
C ALA A 201 10.94 -25.94 25.25
N ALA A 202 11.28 -24.66 25.28
CA ALA A 202 11.90 -23.94 24.16
C ALA A 202 13.40 -24.16 24.02
N GLU A 203 14.07 -24.66 25.06
CA GLU A 203 15.53 -24.81 25.07
C GLU A 203 16.08 -25.90 24.15
N GLN A 204 15.21 -26.75 23.54
CA GLN A 204 15.67 -27.89 22.74
C GLN A 204 16.03 -27.58 21.28
N PHE A 205 15.63 -26.41 20.73
CA PHE A 205 15.87 -26.08 19.32
C PHE A 205 16.39 -24.67 19.13
N ALA A 206 17.33 -24.48 18.19
CA ALA A 206 17.77 -23.15 17.75
C ALA A 206 16.61 -22.39 17.07
N PRO A 207 16.57 -21.04 17.13
CA PRO A 207 15.45 -20.25 16.58
C PRO A 207 15.09 -20.59 15.12
N GLY A 208 16.10 -20.81 14.26
CA GLY A 208 15.88 -21.19 12.85
C GLY A 208 15.26 -22.59 12.69
N GLN A 209 15.60 -23.56 13.54
CA GLN A 209 15.03 -24.92 13.47
C GLN A 209 13.54 -24.93 13.83
N ARG A 210 13.12 -24.07 14.75
CA ARG A 210 11.71 -23.97 15.17
C ARG A 210 10.86 -23.38 14.06
N GLN A 211 11.34 -22.32 13.41
CA GLN A 211 10.64 -21.71 12.28
C GLN A 211 10.45 -22.72 11.13
N THR A 212 11.51 -23.45 10.78
CA THR A 212 11.44 -24.50 9.75
C THR A 212 10.47 -25.61 10.16
N ARG A 213 10.48 -26.04 11.42
CA ARG A 213 9.56 -27.03 11.94
C ARG A 213 8.09 -26.60 11.81
N MET A 214 7.74 -25.37 12.20
CA MET A 214 6.38 -24.86 12.08
C MET A 214 5.93 -24.78 10.62
N VAL A 215 6.82 -24.40 9.72
CA VAL A 215 6.55 -24.40 8.27
C VAL A 215 6.28 -25.82 7.78
N VAL A 216 7.08 -26.82 8.18
CA VAL A 216 6.87 -28.22 7.78
C VAL A 216 5.57 -28.77 8.37
N GLU A 217 5.25 -28.49 9.63
CA GLU A 217 3.98 -28.86 10.26
C GLU A 217 2.77 -28.24 9.54
N ALA A 218 2.88 -26.96 9.13
CA ALA A 218 1.85 -26.29 8.33
C ALA A 218 1.67 -26.94 6.96
N LEU A 219 2.75 -27.34 6.28
CA LEU A 219 2.69 -28.08 5.01
C LEU A 219 2.05 -29.46 5.19
N VAL A 220 2.39 -30.19 6.25
CA VAL A 220 1.80 -31.50 6.57
C VAL A 220 0.29 -31.40 6.80
N ALA A 221 -0.16 -30.32 7.44
CA ALA A 221 -1.57 -30.07 7.71
C ALA A 221 -2.36 -29.68 6.45
N ASN A 222 -1.70 -29.16 5.42
CA ASN A 222 -2.32 -28.56 4.23
C ASN A 222 -1.76 -29.16 2.90
N LEU A 223 -1.58 -30.46 2.84
CA LEU A 223 -1.01 -31.15 1.67
C LEU A 223 -1.84 -30.97 0.40
N ASP A 224 -3.14 -30.76 0.50
CA ASP A 224 -4.07 -30.51 -0.59
C ASP A 224 -3.87 -29.13 -1.24
N LEU A 225 -3.28 -28.18 -0.52
CA LEU A 225 -2.91 -26.87 -1.05
C LEU A 225 -1.58 -26.90 -1.82
N LEU A 226 -0.79 -27.96 -1.69
CA LEU A 226 0.44 -28.18 -2.45
C LEU A 226 0.10 -28.57 -3.89
N VAL A 227 -0.08 -27.54 -4.74
CA VAL A 227 -0.39 -27.66 -6.17
C VAL A 227 0.52 -26.78 -7.00
N VAL A 228 0.74 -27.12 -8.24
CA VAL A 228 1.36 -26.23 -9.22
C VAL A 228 0.28 -25.27 -9.74
N PRO A 229 0.45 -23.94 -9.59
CA PRO A 229 -0.54 -23.00 -10.10
C PRO A 229 -0.54 -22.97 -11.62
N ASP A 230 -1.72 -23.05 -12.24
CA ASP A 230 -1.88 -22.88 -13.68
C ASP A 230 -1.93 -21.40 -14.04
N LEU A 231 -0.89 -20.92 -14.71
CA LEU A 231 -0.71 -19.54 -15.14
C LEU A 231 -0.59 -19.49 -16.66
N VAL A 232 -1.27 -18.54 -17.27
CA VAL A 232 -1.24 -18.33 -18.72
C VAL A 232 -0.93 -16.86 -19.00
N TRP A 233 0.11 -16.64 -19.79
CA TRP A 233 0.46 -15.35 -20.35
C TRP A 233 0.30 -15.41 -21.87
N GLY A 234 -0.48 -14.50 -22.44
CA GLY A 234 -0.68 -14.39 -23.87
C GLY A 234 -0.39 -12.99 -24.39
N PHE A 235 0.19 -12.90 -25.58
CA PHE A 235 0.30 -11.65 -26.31
C PHE A 235 -0.05 -11.83 -27.79
N LYS A 236 -0.61 -10.80 -28.40
CA LYS A 236 -1.05 -10.84 -29.79
C LYS A 236 0.16 -10.60 -30.72
N THR A 237 0.27 -11.38 -31.79
CA THR A 237 1.28 -11.15 -32.84
C THR A 237 0.64 -10.59 -34.11
N ALA A 238 1.29 -9.61 -34.73
CA ALA A 238 0.88 -9.05 -35.99
C ALA A 238 1.11 -10.01 -37.18
N LYS A 239 2.10 -10.92 -37.05
CA LYS A 239 2.53 -11.82 -38.12
C LYS A 239 2.51 -13.28 -37.66
N ARG A 240 1.42 -14.03 -37.91
CA ARG A 240 1.26 -15.45 -37.51
C ARG A 240 2.44 -16.34 -37.95
N ASP A 241 2.93 -16.14 -39.18
CA ASP A 241 3.99 -16.99 -39.74
C ASP A 241 5.32 -16.77 -39.01
N VAL A 242 5.58 -15.55 -38.56
CA VAL A 242 6.75 -15.23 -37.73
C VAL A 242 6.67 -15.98 -36.41
N GLY A 243 5.53 -15.89 -35.71
CA GLY A 243 5.32 -16.62 -34.45
C GLY A 243 5.54 -18.12 -34.60
N ARG A 244 4.97 -18.73 -35.65
CA ARG A 244 5.16 -20.17 -35.94
C ARG A 244 6.62 -20.53 -36.25
N SER A 245 7.31 -19.68 -36.99
CA SER A 245 8.74 -19.87 -37.31
C SER A 245 9.58 -19.86 -36.02
N GLN A 246 9.32 -18.89 -35.13
CA GLN A 246 10.04 -18.78 -33.87
C GLN A 246 9.72 -19.93 -32.89
N LEU A 247 8.48 -20.43 -32.87
CA LEU A 247 8.12 -21.62 -32.08
C LEU A 247 8.95 -22.85 -32.49
N LYS A 248 9.14 -23.08 -33.82
CA LYS A 248 10.03 -24.15 -34.29
C LYS A 248 11.49 -23.94 -33.84
N ARG A 249 11.93 -22.71 -33.80
CA ARG A 249 13.29 -22.38 -33.37
C ARG A 249 13.48 -22.60 -31.87
N VAL A 250 12.52 -22.19 -31.03
CA VAL A 250 12.49 -22.49 -29.59
C VAL A 250 12.58 -24.01 -29.37
N GLU A 251 11.85 -24.80 -30.14
CA GLU A 251 11.93 -26.27 -30.07
C GLU A 251 13.34 -26.81 -30.40
N VAL A 252 14.00 -26.25 -31.42
CA VAL A 252 15.37 -26.65 -31.77
C VAL A 252 16.35 -26.32 -30.66
N LEU A 253 16.27 -25.12 -30.11
CA LEU A 253 17.11 -24.68 -28.98
C LEU A 253 16.87 -25.55 -27.74
N ALA A 254 15.62 -25.82 -27.40
CA ALA A 254 15.26 -26.71 -26.30
C ALA A 254 15.79 -28.15 -26.50
N LYS A 255 15.75 -28.68 -27.72
CA LYS A 255 16.36 -29.98 -28.02
C LYS A 255 17.87 -30.00 -27.78
N LEU A 256 18.59 -28.92 -28.10
CA LEU A 256 20.02 -28.82 -27.83
C LEU A 256 20.32 -28.84 -26.33
N LEU A 257 19.50 -28.13 -25.52
CA LEU A 257 19.63 -28.17 -24.07
C LEU A 257 19.36 -29.56 -23.47
N VAL A 258 18.32 -30.23 -23.96
CA VAL A 258 17.99 -31.60 -23.54
C VAL A 258 19.09 -32.61 -23.93
N GLN A 259 19.69 -32.48 -25.12
CA GLN A 259 20.82 -33.33 -25.54
C GLN A 259 22.05 -33.18 -24.66
N ALA A 260 22.25 -32.01 -24.00
CA ALA A 260 23.33 -31.79 -23.08
C ALA A 260 23.11 -32.43 -21.69
N ASN A 261 21.86 -32.83 -21.37
CA ASN A 261 21.51 -33.49 -20.11
C ASN A 261 20.59 -34.70 -20.35
N PRO A 262 21.15 -35.94 -20.27
CA PRO A 262 20.40 -37.16 -20.55
C PRO A 262 19.14 -37.37 -19.71
N ASP A 263 19.11 -36.87 -18.46
CA ASP A 263 17.95 -36.99 -17.55
C ASP A 263 16.72 -36.22 -18.07
N LEU A 264 16.91 -35.27 -18.98
CA LEU A 264 15.87 -34.48 -19.59
C LEU A 264 15.41 -35.00 -20.97
N GLU A 265 15.86 -36.19 -21.44
CA GLU A 265 15.57 -36.71 -22.78
C GLU A 265 14.06 -36.79 -23.07
N ASN A 266 13.26 -37.11 -22.07
CA ASN A 266 11.80 -37.22 -22.18
C ASN A 266 11.03 -35.95 -21.78
N ALA A 267 11.72 -34.90 -21.33
CA ALA A 267 11.09 -33.70 -20.85
C ALA A 267 10.45 -32.85 -21.97
N LEU A 268 11.02 -32.89 -23.18
CA LEU A 268 10.59 -32.04 -24.29
C LEU A 268 9.62 -32.81 -25.21
N LYS A 269 8.40 -32.30 -25.37
CA LYS A 269 7.36 -32.88 -26.23
C LYS A 269 6.66 -31.80 -27.05
N ARG A 270 6.01 -32.21 -28.15
CA ARG A 270 5.07 -31.35 -28.87
C ARG A 270 3.65 -31.85 -28.61
N ARG A 271 2.75 -30.94 -28.29
CA ARG A 271 1.34 -31.20 -28.00
C ARG A 271 0.44 -30.27 -28.82
N THR A 272 -0.71 -30.80 -29.26
CA THR A 272 -1.77 -29.96 -29.86
C THR A 272 -2.89 -29.83 -28.87
N VAL A 273 -3.17 -28.57 -28.44
CA VAL A 273 -4.16 -28.22 -27.40
C VAL A 273 -4.90 -26.97 -27.86
N ALA A 274 -6.21 -26.88 -27.64
CA ALA A 274 -7.06 -25.72 -27.99
C ALA A 274 -6.95 -25.30 -29.48
N GLY A 275 -6.61 -26.21 -30.37
CA GLY A 275 -6.39 -25.96 -31.81
C GLY A 275 -5.04 -25.27 -32.11
N GLY A 276 -4.12 -25.20 -31.18
CA GLY A 276 -2.76 -24.66 -31.32
C GLY A 276 -1.69 -25.74 -31.12
N GLU A 277 -0.47 -25.47 -31.63
CA GLU A 277 0.70 -26.30 -31.37
C GLU A 277 1.53 -25.71 -30.26
N PHE A 278 1.91 -26.53 -29.27
CA PHE A 278 2.72 -26.18 -28.12
C PHE A 278 3.99 -27.04 -28.06
N VAL A 279 5.12 -26.40 -27.79
CA VAL A 279 6.36 -27.03 -27.33
C VAL A 279 6.29 -27.07 -25.82
N THR A 280 6.36 -28.22 -25.20
CA THR A 280 6.22 -28.45 -23.77
C THR A 280 7.51 -28.97 -23.18
N PHE A 281 7.88 -28.45 -22.04
CA PHE A 281 8.97 -28.94 -21.23
C PHE A 281 8.40 -29.33 -19.86
N THR A 282 8.51 -30.63 -19.53
CA THR A 282 7.97 -31.20 -18.29
C THR A 282 9.14 -31.54 -17.36
N LEU A 283 9.16 -30.93 -16.19
CA LEU A 283 9.99 -31.37 -15.09
C LEU A 283 9.16 -32.30 -14.21
N ASP A 284 9.47 -33.57 -14.24
CA ASP A 284 8.90 -34.59 -13.36
C ASP A 284 9.46 -34.37 -11.95
N GLY A 285 8.58 -34.28 -10.97
CA GLY A 285 8.96 -34.12 -9.57
C GLY A 285 9.95 -35.19 -9.08
N GLY A 286 9.96 -36.37 -9.69
CA GLY A 286 10.91 -37.44 -9.37
C GLY A 286 12.37 -37.16 -9.76
N LEU A 287 12.65 -36.15 -10.58
CA LEU A 287 14.02 -35.80 -11.02
C LEU A 287 14.87 -35.08 -9.96
N LEU A 288 14.27 -34.61 -8.87
CA LEU A 288 15.00 -33.93 -7.82
C LEU A 288 15.72 -34.93 -6.87
N PRO A 289 16.85 -34.54 -6.27
CA PRO A 289 17.61 -35.39 -5.33
C PRO A 289 16.91 -35.48 -3.97
N TRP A 290 15.79 -36.13 -3.90
CA TRP A 290 14.90 -36.18 -2.73
C TRP A 290 15.55 -36.77 -1.46
N ASP A 291 16.47 -37.69 -1.59
CA ASP A 291 17.16 -38.29 -0.43
C ASP A 291 18.09 -37.27 0.25
N GLU A 292 18.73 -36.41 -0.56
CA GLU A 292 19.52 -35.28 -0.06
C GLU A 292 18.67 -34.18 0.56
N LEU A 293 17.55 -33.82 -0.09
CA LEU A 293 16.58 -32.84 0.42
C LEU A 293 15.90 -33.32 1.69
N ALA A 294 15.56 -34.60 1.79
CA ALA A 294 15.00 -35.19 3.01
C ALA A 294 15.96 -35.08 4.19
N GLY A 295 17.26 -35.41 3.99
CA GLY A 295 18.29 -35.20 5.01
C GLY A 295 18.42 -33.74 5.46
N GLN A 296 18.38 -32.79 4.52
CA GLN A 296 18.41 -31.36 4.85
C GLN A 296 17.18 -30.90 5.65
N VAL A 297 15.97 -31.36 5.28
CA VAL A 297 14.73 -31.06 6.02
C VAL A 297 14.80 -31.64 7.44
N GLU A 298 15.27 -32.87 7.61
CA GLU A 298 15.43 -33.49 8.93
C GLU A 298 16.47 -32.76 9.80
N GLU A 299 17.59 -32.33 9.21
CA GLU A 299 18.61 -31.52 9.91
C GLU A 299 18.06 -30.15 10.36
N MET A 300 17.26 -29.47 9.51
CA MET A 300 16.76 -28.13 9.80
C MET A 300 15.49 -28.12 10.67
N ALA A 301 14.60 -29.08 10.53
CA ALA A 301 13.28 -29.08 11.21
C ALA A 301 13.21 -30.12 12.36
N GLY A 302 14.18 -31.01 12.48
CA GLY A 302 14.12 -32.18 13.33
C GLY A 302 13.11 -33.23 12.87
N ASP A 303 12.84 -34.24 13.70
CA ASP A 303 11.81 -35.26 13.38
C ASP A 303 10.38 -34.64 13.45
N VAL A 304 9.87 -34.23 12.30
CA VAL A 304 8.46 -33.76 12.13
C VAL A 304 7.63 -34.93 11.60
N ARG A 305 6.68 -35.39 12.42
CA ARG A 305 5.79 -36.50 12.05
C ARG A 305 5.01 -36.15 10.78
N GLY A 306 5.22 -36.89 9.72
CA GLY A 306 4.54 -36.76 8.42
C GLY A 306 5.28 -35.89 7.40
N ALA A 307 6.51 -35.43 7.69
CA ALA A 307 7.34 -34.70 6.73
C ALA A 307 7.56 -35.51 5.43
N GLU A 308 7.65 -36.84 5.52
CA GLU A 308 7.73 -37.73 4.36
C GLU A 308 6.55 -37.58 3.40
N LYS A 309 5.34 -37.23 3.90
CA LYS A 309 4.16 -36.99 3.05
C LYS A 309 4.28 -35.75 2.21
N VAL A 310 4.92 -34.69 2.75
CA VAL A 310 5.21 -33.46 1.99
C VAL A 310 6.16 -33.78 0.84
N LEU A 311 7.23 -34.56 1.12
CA LEU A 311 8.20 -34.96 0.09
C LEU A 311 7.54 -35.87 -0.97
N ASP A 312 6.71 -36.83 -0.56
CA ASP A 312 5.98 -37.69 -1.48
C ASP A 312 5.00 -36.89 -2.34
N ARG A 313 4.34 -35.89 -1.75
CA ARG A 313 3.48 -34.98 -2.51
C ARG A 313 4.27 -34.18 -3.54
N LEU A 314 5.39 -33.57 -3.14
CA LEU A 314 6.28 -32.83 -4.05
C LEU A 314 6.84 -33.73 -5.17
N ARG A 315 7.22 -34.95 -4.87
CA ARG A 315 7.64 -35.94 -5.90
C ARG A 315 6.55 -36.25 -6.91
N SER A 316 5.29 -36.16 -6.51
CA SER A 316 4.14 -36.44 -7.37
C SER A 316 3.69 -35.28 -8.26
N LEU A 317 4.29 -34.08 -8.08
CA LEU A 317 3.96 -32.91 -8.87
C LEU A 317 4.83 -32.84 -10.13
N ASP A 318 4.19 -32.65 -11.27
CA ASP A 318 4.85 -32.27 -12.50
C ASP A 318 4.82 -30.76 -12.68
N LEU A 319 5.93 -30.19 -13.14
CA LEU A 319 5.99 -28.80 -13.55
C LEU A 319 6.09 -28.72 -15.07
N VAL A 320 5.01 -28.31 -15.70
CA VAL A 320 4.90 -28.20 -17.16
C VAL A 320 5.01 -26.74 -17.57
N PHE A 321 6.04 -26.42 -18.29
CA PHE A 321 6.19 -25.15 -19.00
C PHE A 321 5.92 -25.37 -20.50
N ALA A 322 5.09 -24.52 -21.11
CA ALA A 322 4.84 -24.64 -22.54
C ALA A 322 4.74 -23.29 -23.23
N VAL A 323 5.15 -23.27 -24.49
CA VAL A 323 5.02 -22.12 -25.39
C VAL A 323 4.35 -22.60 -26.68
N GLY A 324 3.33 -21.90 -27.13
CA GLY A 324 2.59 -22.27 -28.33
C GLY A 324 1.86 -21.11 -28.99
N MET A 325 1.13 -21.40 -30.04
CA MET A 325 0.31 -20.43 -30.74
C MET A 325 -1.11 -20.93 -30.95
N VAL A 326 -2.08 -20.07 -30.60
CA VAL A 326 -3.50 -20.28 -30.90
C VAL A 326 -4.03 -19.03 -31.64
N GLY A 327 -4.41 -19.21 -32.91
CA GLY A 327 -4.80 -18.05 -33.73
C GLY A 327 -3.67 -17.05 -33.93
N ASP A 328 -3.87 -15.79 -33.52
CA ASP A 328 -2.89 -14.70 -33.55
C ASP A 328 -2.18 -14.49 -32.20
N TRP A 329 -2.39 -15.40 -31.26
CA TRP A 329 -1.87 -15.30 -29.91
C TRP A 329 -0.71 -16.26 -29.69
N VAL A 330 0.40 -15.73 -29.19
CA VAL A 330 1.47 -16.52 -28.57
C VAL A 330 1.07 -16.71 -27.11
N ILE A 331 1.04 -17.97 -26.68
CA ILE A 331 0.66 -18.36 -25.32
C ILE A 331 1.86 -19.01 -24.65
N ILE A 332 2.18 -18.54 -23.48
CA ILE A 332 3.17 -19.10 -22.55
C ILE A 332 2.40 -19.56 -21.33
N THR A 333 2.64 -20.78 -20.88
CA THR A 333 1.93 -21.32 -19.72
C THR A 333 2.84 -22.11 -18.80
N LEU A 334 2.47 -22.08 -17.53
CA LEU A 334 3.00 -22.88 -16.44
C LEU A 334 1.82 -23.61 -15.78
N GLY A 335 1.99 -24.86 -15.39
CA GLY A 335 0.96 -25.63 -14.70
C GLY A 335 1.45 -27.05 -14.38
N ASP A 336 0.56 -27.88 -13.88
CA ASP A 336 0.84 -29.32 -13.69
C ASP A 336 0.60 -30.13 -14.97
N SER A 337 -0.20 -29.61 -15.89
CA SER A 337 -0.55 -30.17 -17.19
C SER A 337 -0.86 -29.07 -18.20
N LEU A 338 -1.35 -29.43 -19.39
CA LEU A 338 -1.90 -28.50 -20.39
C LEU A 338 -3.43 -28.45 -20.41
N ASP A 339 -4.10 -29.21 -19.55
CA ASP A 339 -5.56 -29.38 -19.60
C ASP A 339 -6.32 -28.06 -19.40
N HIS A 340 -5.74 -27.13 -18.65
CA HIS A 340 -6.28 -25.78 -18.45
C HIS A 340 -6.37 -24.99 -19.78
N LEU A 341 -5.52 -25.25 -20.76
CA LEU A 341 -5.58 -24.60 -22.08
C LEU A 341 -6.80 -25.03 -22.91
N GLU A 342 -7.37 -26.21 -22.66
CA GLU A 342 -8.60 -26.66 -23.34
C GLU A 342 -9.81 -25.80 -23.00
N LYS A 343 -9.75 -25.05 -21.88
CA LYS A 343 -10.80 -24.14 -21.45
C LYS A 343 -10.78 -22.79 -22.17
N LEU A 344 -9.69 -22.47 -22.89
CA LEU A 344 -9.57 -21.19 -23.60
C LEU A 344 -10.76 -20.96 -24.54
N ALA A 345 -11.39 -19.78 -24.45
CA ALA A 345 -12.66 -19.48 -25.10
C ALA A 345 -12.53 -19.02 -26.58
N PHE A 346 -11.47 -19.42 -27.29
CA PHE A 346 -11.22 -19.01 -28.67
C PHE A 346 -12.39 -19.32 -29.64
N GLN A 347 -13.04 -20.47 -29.45
CA GLN A 347 -14.08 -20.96 -30.36
C GLN A 347 -15.50 -20.65 -29.89
N ASP A 348 -15.67 -20.38 -28.58
CA ASP A 348 -16.97 -20.16 -27.96
C ASP A 348 -16.90 -19.02 -26.95
N PRO A 349 -17.15 -17.77 -27.35
CA PRO A 349 -17.11 -16.61 -26.45
C PRO A 349 -18.08 -16.70 -25.25
N ALA A 350 -19.10 -17.56 -25.32
CA ALA A 350 -20.00 -17.78 -24.19
C ALA A 350 -19.35 -18.53 -23.01
N LYS A 351 -18.23 -19.21 -23.26
CA LYS A 351 -17.40 -19.85 -22.24
C LYS A 351 -16.34 -18.93 -21.64
N GLY A 352 -16.17 -17.75 -22.22
CA GLY A 352 -15.18 -16.77 -21.77
C GLY A 352 -15.63 -15.96 -20.55
N LEU A 353 -14.64 -15.46 -19.83
CA LEU A 353 -14.80 -14.60 -18.65
C LEU A 353 -15.64 -13.36 -18.96
N LEU A 354 -15.47 -12.77 -20.13
CA LEU A 354 -16.23 -11.60 -20.58
C LEU A 354 -17.75 -11.85 -20.59
N SER A 355 -18.23 -13.11 -20.71
CA SER A 355 -19.66 -13.44 -20.68
C SER A 355 -20.28 -13.44 -19.28
N THR A 356 -19.46 -13.44 -18.23
CA THR A 356 -19.90 -13.54 -16.84
C THR A 356 -20.56 -12.24 -16.33
N PRO A 357 -21.40 -12.31 -15.27
CA PRO A 357 -22.06 -11.14 -14.70
C PRO A 357 -21.11 -10.01 -14.29
N PRO A 358 -19.96 -10.24 -13.63
CA PRO A 358 -19.03 -9.16 -13.25
C PRO A 358 -18.56 -8.31 -14.44
N PHE A 359 -18.54 -8.84 -15.64
CA PHE A 359 -18.13 -8.13 -16.87
C PHE A 359 -19.26 -7.39 -17.59
N ALA A 360 -20.50 -7.40 -17.06
CA ALA A 360 -21.61 -6.68 -17.67
C ALA A 360 -21.33 -5.16 -17.84
N PRO A 361 -20.70 -4.45 -16.85
CA PRO A 361 -20.36 -3.04 -17.03
C PRO A 361 -19.33 -2.80 -18.15
N LEU A 362 -18.31 -3.65 -18.25
CA LEU A 362 -17.32 -3.54 -19.32
C LEU A 362 -17.94 -3.78 -20.71
N ARG A 363 -18.88 -4.74 -20.82
CA ARG A 363 -19.61 -4.96 -22.08
C ARG A 363 -20.49 -3.75 -22.48
N ALA A 364 -21.04 -3.05 -21.49
CA ALA A 364 -21.84 -1.83 -21.75
C ALA A 364 -20.98 -0.68 -22.28
N ASP A 365 -19.69 -0.65 -21.92
CA ASP A 365 -18.70 0.36 -22.32
C ASP A 365 -17.75 -0.16 -23.42
N ALA A 366 -18.13 -1.18 -24.18
CA ALA A 366 -17.28 -1.84 -25.18
C ALA A 366 -16.87 -0.94 -26.35
N ASP A 367 -17.56 0.17 -26.55
CA ASP A 367 -17.25 1.21 -27.55
C ASP A 367 -16.13 2.16 -27.12
N LYS A 368 -15.78 2.18 -25.81
CA LYS A 368 -14.68 2.99 -25.30
C LYS A 368 -13.32 2.41 -25.67
N PRO A 369 -12.28 3.25 -25.82
CA PRO A 369 -10.91 2.78 -26.11
C PRO A 369 -10.26 2.18 -24.86
N ILE A 370 -10.74 1.01 -24.40
CA ILE A 370 -10.25 0.32 -23.22
C ILE A 370 -8.76 0.07 -23.35
N THR A 371 -8.01 0.38 -22.28
CA THR A 371 -6.54 0.25 -22.22
C THR A 371 -6.09 -0.81 -21.22
N ALA A 372 -6.86 -1.06 -20.17
CA ALA A 372 -6.56 -2.10 -19.20
C ALA A 372 -7.85 -2.70 -18.65
N VAL A 373 -7.77 -3.98 -18.28
CA VAL A 373 -8.83 -4.73 -17.60
C VAL A 373 -8.18 -5.60 -16.54
N SER A 374 -8.70 -5.55 -15.32
CA SER A 374 -8.26 -6.41 -14.22
C SER A 374 -9.46 -7.06 -13.55
N TYR A 375 -9.28 -8.28 -13.06
CA TYR A 375 -10.32 -9.05 -12.41
C TYR A 375 -9.73 -9.96 -11.33
N VAL A 376 -10.45 -10.11 -10.24
CA VAL A 376 -10.19 -11.09 -9.17
C VAL A 376 -11.51 -11.79 -8.88
N SER A 377 -11.51 -13.12 -8.91
CA SER A 377 -12.68 -13.92 -8.60
C SER A 377 -12.99 -13.90 -7.09
N GLU A 378 -14.25 -14.17 -6.72
CA GLU A 378 -14.67 -14.28 -5.32
C GLU A 378 -13.81 -15.30 -4.53
N PRO A 379 -13.53 -16.55 -5.03
CA PRO A 379 -12.65 -17.47 -4.31
C PRO A 379 -11.22 -16.97 -4.10
N LEU A 380 -10.66 -16.21 -5.04
CA LEU A 380 -9.33 -15.61 -4.86
C LEU A 380 -9.39 -14.42 -3.92
N ALA A 381 -10.43 -13.60 -3.98
CA ALA A 381 -10.66 -12.50 -3.03
C ALA A 381 -10.81 -13.03 -1.59
N GLU A 382 -11.55 -14.13 -1.39
CA GLU A 382 -11.63 -14.83 -0.11
C GLU A 382 -10.26 -15.32 0.37
N ALA A 383 -9.47 -15.92 -0.52
CA ALA A 383 -8.12 -16.37 -0.17
C ALA A 383 -7.16 -15.22 0.17
N LEU A 384 -7.37 -14.02 -0.35
CA LEU A 384 -6.53 -12.83 -0.09
C LEU A 384 -6.99 -12.01 1.10
N ALA A 385 -8.23 -12.14 1.53
CA ALA A 385 -8.82 -11.38 2.62
C ALA A 385 -8.64 -12.10 3.96
N THR A 386 -8.72 -11.34 5.06
CA THR A 386 -8.89 -11.92 6.37
C THR A 386 -10.38 -12.23 6.59
N THR A 387 -10.71 -13.50 6.71
CA THR A 387 -12.08 -13.98 6.90
C THR A 387 -12.37 -14.26 8.39
N PRO A 388 -13.66 -14.43 8.80
CA PRO A 388 -13.99 -14.90 10.13
C PRO A 388 -13.38 -16.28 10.46
N ASP A 389 -13.17 -17.13 9.46
CA ASP A 389 -12.55 -18.45 9.63
C ASP A 389 -11.05 -18.31 9.92
N ASP A 390 -10.33 -17.43 9.20
CA ASP A 390 -8.91 -17.12 9.48
C ASP A 390 -8.72 -16.57 10.89
N LEU A 391 -9.64 -15.71 11.33
CA LEU A 391 -9.65 -15.21 12.71
C LEU A 391 -9.88 -16.35 13.70
N GLY A 392 -10.71 -17.34 13.35
CA GLY A 392 -10.92 -18.55 14.13
C GLY A 392 -9.64 -19.39 14.23
N GLU A 393 -8.99 -19.65 13.13
CA GLU A 393 -7.72 -20.39 13.06
C GLU A 393 -6.60 -19.68 13.84
N ALA A 394 -6.50 -18.36 13.74
CA ALA A 394 -5.56 -17.57 14.53
C ALA A 394 -5.82 -17.71 16.04
N VAL A 395 -7.10 -17.70 16.47
CA VAL A 395 -7.51 -17.93 17.87
C VAL A 395 -7.11 -19.32 18.34
N ASP A 396 -7.34 -20.34 17.51
CA ASP A 396 -6.99 -21.72 17.85
C ASP A 396 -5.47 -21.92 17.89
N SER A 397 -4.73 -21.37 16.96
CA SER A 397 -3.27 -21.38 16.93
C SER A 397 -2.67 -20.70 18.17
N PHE A 398 -3.16 -19.51 18.52
CA PHE A 398 -2.74 -18.81 19.73
C PHE A 398 -3.13 -19.57 21.00
N SER A 399 -4.29 -20.23 21.03
CA SER A 399 -4.70 -21.07 22.15
C SER A 399 -3.76 -22.28 22.34
N ASN A 400 -3.30 -22.89 21.25
CA ASN A 400 -2.35 -24.00 21.30
C ASN A 400 -0.96 -23.52 21.78
N LEU A 401 -0.56 -22.33 21.39
CA LEU A 401 0.65 -21.65 21.89
C LEU A 401 0.59 -21.42 23.39
N VAL A 402 -0.51 -20.88 23.89
CA VAL A 402 -0.73 -20.66 25.32
C VAL A 402 -0.68 -21.98 26.10
N ALA A 403 -1.23 -23.06 25.54
CA ALA A 403 -1.14 -24.40 26.12
C ALA A 403 0.32 -24.92 26.15
N ALA A 404 1.08 -24.71 25.08
CA ALA A 404 2.49 -25.09 24.97
C ALA A 404 3.41 -24.28 25.91
N ALA A 405 3.01 -23.04 26.27
CA ALA A 405 3.74 -22.16 27.17
C ALA A 405 3.72 -22.59 28.64
N GLY A 406 3.09 -23.72 28.98
CA GLY A 406 3.07 -24.25 30.35
C GLY A 406 2.31 -23.39 31.35
N LEU A 407 1.40 -22.52 30.87
CA LEU A 407 0.55 -21.70 31.72
C LEU A 407 -0.40 -22.56 32.55
N PRO A 408 -0.82 -22.11 33.75
CA PRO A 408 -1.84 -22.80 34.52
C PRO A 408 -3.11 -23.05 33.69
N ALA A 409 -3.72 -24.22 33.79
CA ALA A 409 -4.92 -24.60 33.04
C ALA A 409 -6.09 -23.59 33.19
N ALA A 410 -6.12 -22.80 34.25
CA ALA A 410 -7.06 -21.70 34.42
C ALA A 410 -6.76 -20.54 33.45
N ALA A 411 -5.49 -20.15 33.31
CA ALA A 411 -5.04 -19.09 32.40
C ALA A 411 -5.36 -19.45 30.95
N GLU A 412 -5.04 -20.70 30.54
CA GLU A 412 -5.36 -21.20 29.22
C GLU A 412 -6.86 -21.08 28.90
N ARG A 413 -7.74 -21.50 29.81
CA ARG A 413 -9.19 -21.41 29.63
C ARG A 413 -9.69 -19.96 29.54
N ASP A 414 -9.10 -19.05 30.32
CA ASP A 414 -9.53 -17.66 30.36
C ASP A 414 -9.07 -16.89 29.13
N VAL A 415 -7.83 -17.11 28.68
CA VAL A 415 -7.29 -16.59 27.41
C VAL A 415 -8.13 -17.10 26.25
N ARG A 416 -8.42 -18.40 26.19
CA ARG A 416 -9.27 -18.98 25.12
C ARG A 416 -10.65 -18.33 25.09
N ARG A 417 -11.29 -18.11 26.23
CA ARG A 417 -12.60 -17.43 26.31
C ARG A 417 -12.52 -15.98 25.85
N TRP A 418 -11.46 -15.27 26.18
CA TRP A 418 -11.23 -13.91 25.74
C TRP A 418 -11.02 -13.84 24.22
N LEU A 419 -10.17 -14.69 23.65
CA LEU A 419 -9.96 -14.79 22.21
C LEU A 419 -11.23 -15.14 21.44
N GLN A 420 -12.03 -16.08 21.94
CA GLN A 420 -13.34 -16.40 21.35
C GLN A 420 -14.27 -15.18 21.36
N ARG A 421 -14.27 -14.38 22.42
CA ARG A 421 -15.05 -13.13 22.47
C ARG A 421 -14.55 -12.13 21.41
N VAL A 422 -13.23 -11.96 21.27
CA VAL A 422 -12.63 -11.11 20.22
C VAL A 422 -13.11 -11.57 18.84
N ARG A 423 -13.00 -12.87 18.56
CA ARG A 423 -13.49 -13.45 17.30
C ARG A 423 -14.97 -13.18 17.07
N ASP A 424 -15.82 -13.44 18.05
CA ASP A 424 -17.28 -13.33 17.91
C ASP A 424 -17.73 -11.87 17.76
N GLU A 425 -17.02 -10.91 18.39
CA GLU A 425 -17.33 -9.48 18.26
C GLU A 425 -16.81 -8.86 16.98
N PHE A 426 -15.59 -9.18 16.54
CA PHE A 426 -14.99 -8.57 15.36
C PHE A 426 -15.23 -9.36 14.08
N GLY A 427 -15.34 -10.68 14.13
CA GLY A 427 -15.64 -11.51 12.98
C GLY A 427 -16.94 -11.13 12.26
N LYS A 428 -17.98 -10.75 13.01
CA LYS A 428 -19.27 -10.27 12.46
C LYS A 428 -19.15 -8.94 11.67
N ARG A 429 -18.06 -8.21 11.88
CA ARG A 429 -17.80 -6.89 11.28
C ARG A 429 -16.87 -6.98 10.08
N LEU A 430 -16.23 -8.14 9.88
CA LEU A 430 -15.37 -8.33 8.73
C LEU A 430 -16.20 -8.28 7.45
N PRO A 431 -15.68 -7.66 6.39
CA PRO A 431 -16.28 -7.77 5.07
C PRO A 431 -16.36 -9.23 4.62
N ASP A 432 -17.37 -9.56 3.84
CA ASP A 432 -17.53 -10.84 3.17
C ASP A 432 -17.05 -10.67 1.73
N PRO A 433 -15.86 -11.19 1.38
CA PRO A 433 -15.21 -10.91 0.11
C PRO A 433 -16.07 -11.31 -1.09
N GLY A 434 -16.04 -10.50 -2.12
CA GLY A 434 -16.70 -10.75 -3.40
C GLY A 434 -15.73 -10.56 -4.56
N ALA A 435 -16.18 -10.86 -5.76
CA ALA A 435 -15.38 -10.60 -6.95
C ALA A 435 -15.06 -9.09 -7.08
N TRP A 436 -13.95 -8.78 -7.71
CA TRP A 436 -13.54 -7.43 -8.05
C TRP A 436 -13.17 -7.33 -9.53
N MET A 437 -13.59 -6.24 -10.20
CA MET A 437 -13.28 -6.00 -11.60
C MET A 437 -13.03 -4.52 -11.85
N SER A 438 -12.03 -4.17 -12.63
CA SER A 438 -11.78 -2.81 -13.07
C SER A 438 -11.43 -2.74 -14.54
N TYR A 439 -11.69 -1.58 -15.14
CA TYR A 439 -11.18 -1.23 -16.47
C TYR A 439 -10.94 0.26 -16.59
N SER A 440 -10.09 0.62 -17.53
CA SER A 440 -9.68 2.00 -17.77
C SER A 440 -9.56 2.31 -19.26
N PHE A 441 -9.65 3.58 -19.59
CA PHE A 441 -9.56 4.07 -20.96
C PHE A 441 -9.09 5.52 -21.00
N PHE A 442 -8.57 5.94 -22.15
CA PHE A 442 -8.31 7.35 -22.42
C PHE A 442 -9.56 8.04 -22.98
N ASN A 443 -9.72 9.31 -22.58
CA ASN A 443 -10.70 10.23 -23.19
C ASN A 443 -10.01 11.56 -23.54
N GLU A 444 -10.78 12.55 -24.00
CA GLU A 444 -10.27 13.88 -24.38
C GLU A 444 -9.70 14.69 -23.20
N GLN A 445 -10.07 14.34 -21.96
CA GLN A 445 -9.65 15.05 -20.74
C GLN A 445 -8.47 14.39 -20.05
N GLY A 446 -8.18 13.12 -20.36
CA GLY A 446 -7.11 12.38 -19.75
C GLY A 446 -7.38 10.88 -19.65
N TYR A 447 -7.28 10.32 -18.43
CA TYR A 447 -7.38 8.90 -18.15
C TYR A 447 -8.50 8.64 -17.14
N GLU A 448 -9.41 7.75 -17.48
CA GLU A 448 -10.63 7.47 -16.73
C GLU A 448 -10.81 5.96 -16.56
N GLY A 449 -11.46 5.55 -15.47
CA GLY A 449 -11.77 4.15 -15.25
C GLY A 449 -12.79 3.91 -14.15
N TYR A 450 -13.20 2.68 -14.09
CA TYR A 450 -14.17 2.18 -13.11
C TYR A 450 -13.65 0.92 -12.44
N ALA A 451 -14.00 0.76 -11.15
CA ALA A 451 -13.82 -0.48 -10.41
C ALA A 451 -15.14 -0.87 -9.75
N TRP A 452 -15.50 -2.14 -9.86
CA TRP A 452 -16.64 -2.78 -9.20
C TRP A 452 -16.10 -3.74 -8.15
N ASP A 453 -16.60 -3.61 -6.93
CA ASP A 453 -16.30 -4.48 -5.80
C ASP A 453 -17.60 -5.06 -5.27
N TRP A 454 -17.80 -6.36 -5.41
CA TRP A 454 -18.98 -7.10 -4.95
C TRP A 454 -18.83 -7.64 -3.53
N THR A 455 -17.83 -7.17 -2.79
CA THR A 455 -17.66 -7.49 -1.37
C THR A 455 -18.91 -7.07 -0.59
N ARG A 456 -19.45 -8.00 0.17
CA ARG A 456 -20.62 -7.78 1.03
C ARG A 456 -20.17 -7.31 2.41
N ASN A 457 -21.11 -6.83 3.22
CA ASN A 457 -20.87 -6.35 4.58
C ASN A 457 -19.75 -5.28 4.69
N LEU A 458 -19.52 -4.51 3.63
CA LEU A 458 -18.59 -3.39 3.69
C LEU A 458 -19.02 -2.38 4.76
N PRO A 459 -18.07 -1.74 5.46
CA PRO A 459 -18.38 -0.80 6.54
C PRO A 459 -18.92 0.56 6.03
N TYR A 460 -19.10 0.72 4.73
CA TYR A 460 -19.49 1.99 4.10
C TYR A 460 -21.00 2.16 4.00
N ASP A 461 -21.47 3.39 4.15
CA ASP A 461 -22.86 3.81 3.89
C ASP A 461 -22.90 4.80 2.71
N GLY A 462 -23.52 4.39 1.63
CA GLY A 462 -23.71 5.19 0.42
C GLY A 462 -25.16 5.67 0.20
N ALA A 463 -26.00 5.66 1.23
CA ALA A 463 -27.43 5.97 1.07
C ALA A 463 -27.74 7.46 0.92
N ARG A 464 -26.82 8.34 1.29
CA ARG A 464 -27.01 9.79 1.34
C ARG A 464 -25.83 10.55 0.74
N GLN A 465 -26.00 11.85 0.49
CA GLN A 465 -24.95 12.75 0.06
C GLN A 465 -23.88 12.92 1.13
N LEU A 466 -22.65 13.20 0.73
CA LEU A 466 -21.53 13.53 1.63
C LEU A 466 -21.58 15.01 2.00
N GLU A 467 -22.36 15.36 3.02
CA GLU A 467 -22.63 16.74 3.39
C GLU A 467 -21.39 17.50 3.89
N ILE A 468 -20.42 16.79 4.52
CA ILE A 468 -19.19 17.43 5.00
C ILE A 468 -18.29 17.95 3.86
N LEU A 469 -18.55 17.62 2.60
CA LEU A 469 -17.93 18.26 1.44
C LEU A 469 -18.23 19.76 1.36
N ARG A 470 -19.17 20.29 2.14
CA ARG A 470 -19.42 21.72 2.30
C ARG A 470 -18.39 22.42 3.19
N HIS A 471 -17.62 21.66 3.97
CA HIS A 471 -16.67 22.12 4.96
C HIS A 471 -15.22 21.79 4.58
N THR A 472 -14.86 21.96 3.30
CA THR A 472 -13.52 21.67 2.78
C THR A 472 -12.62 22.90 2.62
N GLY A 473 -13.16 24.10 2.89
CA GLY A 473 -12.44 25.37 2.69
C GLY A 473 -12.29 25.79 1.22
N GLY A 474 -13.20 25.34 0.32
CA GLY A 474 -13.29 25.70 -1.09
C GLY A 474 -12.36 24.85 -1.98
N THR A 475 -11.12 25.29 -2.19
CA THR A 475 -10.13 24.64 -3.06
C THR A 475 -8.96 24.09 -2.25
N PRO A 476 -9.09 22.96 -1.55
CA PRO A 476 -7.96 22.34 -0.85
C PRO A 476 -7.00 21.68 -1.84
N VAL A 477 -5.76 21.45 -1.40
CA VAL A 477 -4.77 20.66 -2.14
C VAL A 477 -5.23 19.21 -2.30
N ALA A 478 -5.77 18.63 -1.24
CA ALA A 478 -6.36 17.30 -1.29
C ALA A 478 -7.54 17.18 -0.31
N VAL A 479 -8.49 16.34 -0.68
CA VAL A 479 -9.62 15.99 0.18
C VAL A 479 -9.97 14.52 -0.02
N ALA A 480 -10.30 13.83 1.08
CA ALA A 480 -10.89 12.51 1.07
C ALA A 480 -12.02 12.47 2.09
N VAL A 481 -13.20 12.07 1.67
CA VAL A 481 -14.39 11.97 2.52
C VAL A 481 -15.00 10.60 2.34
N GLN A 482 -15.39 9.97 3.43
CA GLN A 482 -16.11 8.70 3.41
C GLN A 482 -17.18 8.68 4.50
N ARG A 483 -18.22 7.87 4.30
CA ARG A 483 -19.23 7.60 5.31
C ARG A 483 -19.21 6.13 5.70
N PHE A 484 -19.07 5.90 6.98
CA PHE A 484 -19.17 4.58 7.59
C PHE A 484 -20.60 4.31 8.06
N LYS A 485 -20.99 3.04 8.08
CA LYS A 485 -22.16 2.59 8.80
C LYS A 485 -21.97 2.87 10.29
N SER A 486 -22.97 3.47 10.92
CA SER A 486 -22.92 3.68 12.36
C SER A 486 -23.06 2.34 13.09
N ASP A 487 -22.06 1.98 13.89
CA ASP A 487 -22.14 0.85 14.82
C ASP A 487 -21.99 1.38 16.27
N PRO A 488 -23.09 1.66 16.95
CA PRO A 488 -23.04 2.21 18.30
C PRO A 488 -22.44 1.24 19.33
N ARG A 489 -22.29 -0.07 18.99
CA ARG A 489 -21.71 -1.09 19.87
C ARG A 489 -20.20 -1.27 19.64
N LEU A 490 -19.62 -0.62 18.65
CA LEU A 490 -18.18 -0.77 18.36
C LEU A 490 -17.32 -0.32 19.54
N LEU A 491 -17.63 0.82 20.15
CA LEU A 491 -16.89 1.30 21.32
C LEU A 491 -17.00 0.30 22.48
N ASP A 492 -18.20 -0.23 22.76
CA ASP A 492 -18.39 -1.21 23.83
C ASP A 492 -17.63 -2.51 23.55
N ALA A 493 -17.58 -2.95 22.30
CA ALA A 493 -16.80 -4.11 21.90
C ALA A 493 -15.29 -3.89 22.11
N VAL A 494 -14.76 -2.72 21.71
CA VAL A 494 -13.35 -2.37 21.91
C VAL A 494 -13.02 -2.27 23.40
N VAL A 495 -13.84 -1.56 24.19
CA VAL A 495 -13.65 -1.44 25.64
C VAL A 495 -13.68 -2.82 26.31
N GLY A 496 -14.64 -3.68 25.96
CA GLY A 496 -14.74 -5.03 26.54
C GLY A 496 -13.55 -5.95 26.18
N VAL A 497 -12.95 -5.76 25.02
CA VAL A 497 -11.72 -6.48 24.65
C VAL A 497 -10.52 -5.98 25.46
N VAL A 498 -10.37 -4.65 25.61
CA VAL A 498 -9.29 -4.04 26.40
C VAL A 498 -9.42 -4.44 27.89
N GLU A 499 -10.62 -4.35 28.45
CA GLU A 499 -10.88 -4.78 29.83
C GLU A 499 -10.58 -6.27 30.04
N GLY A 500 -10.93 -7.11 29.06
CA GLY A 500 -10.62 -8.53 29.09
C GLY A 500 -9.11 -8.81 29.08
N ALA A 501 -8.36 -8.15 28.21
CA ALA A 501 -6.90 -8.23 28.15
C ALA A 501 -6.26 -7.74 29.46
N TRP A 502 -6.75 -6.62 29.99
CA TRP A 502 -6.31 -6.07 31.26
C TRP A 502 -6.53 -7.07 32.43
N SER A 503 -7.72 -7.65 32.52
CA SER A 503 -8.05 -8.67 33.52
C SER A 503 -7.15 -9.91 33.44
N LEU A 504 -6.82 -10.37 32.23
CA LEU A 504 -5.88 -11.48 32.03
C LEU A 504 -4.48 -11.09 32.51
N PHE A 505 -3.98 -9.90 32.14
CA PHE A 505 -2.69 -9.43 32.58
C PHE A 505 -2.62 -9.28 34.11
N THR A 506 -3.60 -8.63 34.72
CA THR A 506 -3.67 -8.46 36.16
C THR A 506 -3.68 -9.80 36.91
N THR A 507 -4.39 -10.80 36.38
CA THR A 507 -4.55 -12.11 37.03
C THR A 507 -3.31 -12.99 36.87
N TYR A 508 -2.71 -13.00 35.68
CA TYR A 508 -1.68 -13.98 35.34
C TYR A 508 -0.30 -13.37 35.03
N GLY A 509 -0.22 -12.11 34.59
CA GLY A 509 1.01 -11.38 34.29
C GLY A 509 1.60 -10.71 35.54
N ARG A 510 0.80 -9.86 36.22
CA ARG A 510 1.22 -9.12 37.40
C ARG A 510 1.95 -9.97 38.47
N PRO A 511 1.54 -11.24 38.80
CA PRO A 511 2.27 -12.06 39.76
C PRO A 511 3.67 -12.53 39.31
N ARG A 512 4.05 -12.27 38.05
CA ARG A 512 5.36 -12.61 37.47
C ARG A 512 6.29 -11.42 37.35
N LEU A 513 5.80 -10.22 37.63
CA LEU A 513 6.58 -8.98 37.67
C LEU A 513 7.50 -9.00 38.91
N ASP A 514 8.63 -8.34 38.82
CA ASP A 514 9.47 -8.08 39.99
C ASP A 514 8.84 -7.01 40.90
N ALA A 515 9.46 -6.73 42.06
CA ALA A 515 8.89 -5.82 43.04
C ALA A 515 8.80 -4.38 42.53
N GLU A 516 9.75 -3.92 41.73
CA GLU A 516 9.77 -2.55 41.19
C GLU A 516 8.73 -2.40 40.06
N GLU A 517 8.59 -3.42 39.23
CA GLU A 517 7.56 -3.49 38.18
C GLU A 517 6.15 -3.54 38.79
N VAL A 518 5.96 -4.29 39.88
CA VAL A 518 4.66 -4.35 40.59
C VAL A 518 4.32 -2.98 41.14
N ASP A 519 5.25 -2.26 41.75
CA ASP A 519 4.98 -0.92 42.32
C ASP A 519 4.58 0.07 41.18
N ARG A 520 5.26 0.03 40.04
CA ARG A 520 4.93 0.85 38.86
C ARG A 520 3.55 0.48 38.26
N PHE A 521 3.29 -0.82 38.16
CA PHE A 521 2.00 -1.31 37.68
C PHE A 521 0.86 -0.89 38.60
N ASP A 522 1.00 -1.05 39.91
CA ASP A 522 -0.02 -0.68 40.90
C ASP A 522 -0.29 0.84 40.87
N ALA A 523 0.74 1.65 40.71
CA ALA A 523 0.58 3.10 40.51
C ALA A 523 -0.17 3.44 39.22
N PHE A 524 0.12 2.75 38.12
CA PHE A 524 -0.61 2.90 36.85
C PHE A 524 -2.09 2.50 37.01
N GLU A 525 -2.34 1.35 37.64
CA GLU A 525 -3.71 0.84 37.90
C GLU A 525 -4.51 1.81 38.78
N GLU A 526 -3.92 2.35 39.82
CA GLU A 526 -4.58 3.29 40.72
C GLU A 526 -4.88 4.65 40.07
N HIS A 527 -3.94 5.17 39.23
CA HIS A 527 -4.02 6.56 38.81
C HIS A 527 -4.50 6.75 37.38
N LEU A 528 -4.20 5.84 36.44
CA LEU A 528 -4.50 6.01 35.01
C LEU A 528 -5.67 5.13 34.52
N VAL A 529 -5.83 3.91 35.02
CA VAL A 529 -6.92 3.03 34.56
C VAL A 529 -8.31 3.63 34.80
N PRO A 530 -8.60 4.32 35.93
CA PRO A 530 -9.89 4.99 36.11
C PRO A 530 -10.16 6.13 35.11
N LEU A 531 -9.09 6.80 34.62
CA LEU A 531 -9.21 7.84 33.60
C LEU A 531 -9.57 7.26 32.24
N GLY A 532 -9.09 6.05 31.90
CA GLY A 532 -9.52 5.28 30.74
C GLY A 532 -11.03 5.01 30.75
N GLY A 533 -11.58 4.60 31.88
CA GLY A 533 -13.03 4.45 32.07
C GLY A 533 -13.80 5.75 31.86
N LYS A 534 -13.32 6.86 32.43
CA LYS A 534 -13.92 8.20 32.21
C LYS A 534 -13.86 8.63 30.74
N LEU A 535 -12.73 8.37 30.05
CA LEU A 535 -12.62 8.63 28.62
C LEU A 535 -13.67 7.86 27.83
N ALA A 536 -13.82 6.56 28.10
CA ALA A 536 -14.84 5.72 27.46
C ALA A 536 -16.27 6.28 27.69
N ASP A 537 -16.57 6.77 28.90
CA ASP A 537 -17.86 7.38 29.23
C ASP A 537 -18.10 8.71 28.51
N VAL A 538 -17.09 9.57 28.42
CA VAL A 538 -17.17 10.85 27.67
C VAL A 538 -17.39 10.57 26.19
N LEU A 539 -16.67 9.61 25.61
CA LEU A 539 -16.86 9.20 24.21
C LEU A 539 -18.27 8.62 24.01
N ARG A 540 -18.69 7.70 24.85
CA ARG A 540 -20.00 7.00 24.75
C ARG A 540 -21.19 7.94 24.91
N ASN A 541 -21.12 8.88 25.85
CA ASN A 541 -22.26 9.69 26.25
C ASN A 541 -22.23 11.11 25.68
N GLY A 542 -21.06 11.65 25.40
CA GLY A 542 -20.86 13.02 24.94
C GLY A 542 -20.54 13.13 23.45
N ILE A 543 -19.40 12.58 23.04
CA ILE A 543 -18.80 12.86 21.72
C ILE A 543 -19.48 12.04 20.61
N LEU A 544 -19.46 10.69 20.70
CA LEU A 544 -19.91 9.83 19.57
C LEU A 544 -21.40 10.03 19.22
N PRO A 545 -22.33 10.16 20.18
CA PRO A 545 -23.72 10.42 19.83
C PRO A 545 -23.96 11.83 19.24
N ALA A 546 -23.08 12.77 19.48
CA ALA A 546 -23.16 14.11 18.89
C ALA A 546 -22.70 14.16 17.43
N LEU A 547 -21.94 13.16 16.97
CA LEU A 547 -21.38 13.02 15.63
C LEU A 547 -22.19 12.05 14.73
N ALA A 548 -23.48 12.02 14.83
CA ALA A 548 -24.37 10.90 14.45
C ALA A 548 -24.35 10.40 12.99
N ASP A 549 -23.61 10.94 12.04
CA ASP A 549 -23.75 10.59 10.61
C ASP A 549 -22.68 9.61 10.06
N GLY A 550 -21.66 9.28 10.82
CA GLY A 550 -20.59 8.37 10.37
C GLY A 550 -19.68 8.90 9.25
N GLN A 551 -19.83 10.14 8.80
CA GLN A 551 -18.93 10.76 7.85
C GLN A 551 -17.61 11.16 8.52
N VAL A 552 -16.50 10.97 7.78
CA VAL A 552 -15.17 11.46 8.16
C VAL A 552 -14.54 12.08 6.92
N GLY A 553 -14.03 13.29 7.05
CA GLY A 553 -13.29 13.99 6.01
C GLY A 553 -11.85 14.26 6.44
N LEU A 554 -10.91 14.04 5.52
CA LEU A 554 -9.52 14.48 5.63
C LEU A 554 -9.32 15.58 4.59
N VAL A 555 -8.79 16.72 5.02
CA VAL A 555 -8.53 17.86 4.13
C VAL A 555 -7.09 18.30 4.32
N LEU A 556 -6.36 18.44 3.23
CA LEU A 556 -5.02 19.00 3.20
C LEU A 556 -5.05 20.31 2.43
N ASP A 557 -4.66 21.40 3.07
CA ASP A 557 -4.54 22.72 2.48
C ASP A 557 -3.12 23.27 2.62
N ALA A 558 -2.81 24.37 1.96
CA ALA A 558 -1.52 25.05 2.03
C ALA A 558 -1.65 26.55 1.74
N LYS A 559 -2.74 27.16 2.24
CA LYS A 559 -3.06 28.60 1.97
C LYS A 559 -2.38 29.53 2.96
N THR A 560 -2.18 29.10 4.20
CA THR A 560 -1.44 29.87 5.21
C THR A 560 0.02 29.96 4.84
N ARG A 561 0.64 31.11 5.06
CA ARG A 561 2.01 31.41 4.65
C ARG A 561 2.84 31.86 5.82
N THR A 562 4.10 31.42 5.89
CA THR A 562 5.10 31.89 6.88
C THR A 562 6.39 32.29 6.19
N LYS A 563 7.21 33.07 6.86
CA LYS A 563 8.61 33.29 6.51
C LYS A 563 9.56 32.42 7.33
N ARG A 564 9.13 31.98 8.52
CA ARG A 564 9.94 31.18 9.42
C ARG A 564 9.07 30.10 10.06
N LEU A 565 9.46 28.83 9.92
CA LEU A 565 8.70 27.72 10.47
C LEU A 565 8.97 27.49 11.96
N HIS A 566 10.22 27.68 12.39
CA HIS A 566 10.69 27.45 13.75
C HIS A 566 11.77 28.48 14.09
N ASP A 567 11.86 28.87 15.36
CA ASP A 567 12.81 29.91 15.84
C ASP A 567 14.28 29.50 15.60
N GLU A 568 14.60 28.23 15.62
CA GLU A 568 15.95 27.70 15.33
C GLU A 568 16.26 27.60 13.82
N LEU A 569 15.32 27.91 12.95
CA LEU A 569 15.51 27.87 11.50
C LEU A 569 15.61 29.29 10.94
N PRO A 570 16.47 29.54 9.94
CA PRO A 570 16.57 30.82 9.28
C PRO A 570 15.27 31.19 8.56
N ALA A 571 15.01 32.50 8.48
CA ALA A 571 13.84 32.98 7.74
C ALA A 571 14.01 32.76 6.22
N SER A 572 12.90 32.63 5.51
CA SER A 572 12.91 32.58 4.05
C SER A 572 12.57 33.94 3.47
N ALA A 573 13.31 34.39 2.45
CA ALA A 573 12.97 35.62 1.70
C ALA A 573 11.62 35.50 0.97
N GLU A 574 11.24 34.29 0.56
CA GLU A 574 9.92 34.01 -0.02
C GLU A 574 8.97 33.37 1.00
N LEU A 575 7.67 33.59 0.80
CA LEU A 575 6.65 33.01 1.69
C LEU A 575 6.50 31.50 1.47
N LEU A 576 6.70 30.75 2.54
CA LEU A 576 6.55 29.29 2.56
C LEU A 576 5.10 28.91 2.89
N PRO A 577 4.45 28.03 2.10
CA PRO A 577 3.13 27.52 2.42
C PRO A 577 3.20 26.56 3.62
N LEU A 578 2.42 26.81 4.65
CA LEU A 578 2.26 25.86 5.75
C LEU A 578 1.36 24.69 5.30
N VAL A 579 1.77 23.49 5.64
CA VAL A 579 0.94 22.30 5.43
C VAL A 579 -0.14 22.29 6.52
N GLU A 580 -1.39 22.36 6.10
CA GLU A 580 -2.57 22.47 6.96
C GLU A 580 -3.43 21.19 6.86
N PRO A 581 -3.12 20.13 7.61
CA PRO A 581 -3.99 18.94 7.67
C PRO A 581 -5.20 19.23 8.57
N ALA A 582 -6.37 18.75 8.16
CA ALA A 582 -7.59 18.84 8.96
C ALA A 582 -8.42 17.58 8.88
N ILE A 583 -9.11 17.26 9.98
CA ILE A 583 -10.16 16.26 10.07
C ILE A 583 -11.48 17.00 10.24
N VAL A 584 -12.48 16.59 9.43
CA VAL A 584 -13.84 17.13 9.47
C VAL A 584 -14.80 16.01 9.84
N LEU A 585 -15.65 16.27 10.82
CA LEU A 585 -16.69 15.36 11.28
C LEU A 585 -18.05 16.08 11.24
N PRO A 586 -19.15 15.41 10.90
CA PRO A 586 -20.48 15.99 10.95
C PRO A 586 -20.95 16.13 12.41
N LEU A 587 -21.66 17.19 12.70
CA LEU A 587 -22.17 17.52 14.01
C LEU A 587 -23.70 17.51 13.99
N ALA A 588 -24.32 16.59 14.75
CA ALA A 588 -25.76 16.52 14.89
C ALA A 588 -26.29 17.21 16.15
N ASP A 589 -25.51 17.18 17.23
CA ASP A 589 -25.88 17.81 18.52
C ASP A 589 -24.70 18.63 19.05
N ARG A 590 -24.69 19.92 18.66
CA ARG A 590 -23.66 20.88 19.09
C ARG A 590 -23.55 21.04 20.60
N LYS A 591 -24.68 21.06 21.30
CA LYS A 591 -24.69 21.25 22.77
C LYS A 591 -24.06 20.04 23.48
N ARG A 592 -24.40 18.85 23.05
CA ARG A 592 -23.87 17.60 23.59
C ARG A 592 -22.38 17.47 23.32
N PHE A 593 -21.94 17.79 22.10
CA PHE A 593 -20.53 17.77 21.73
C PHE A 593 -19.71 18.75 22.59
N LEU A 594 -20.19 19.99 22.77
CA LEU A 594 -19.52 20.99 23.63
C LEU A 594 -19.43 20.54 25.09
N GLY A 595 -20.46 19.83 25.60
CA GLY A 595 -20.39 19.21 26.94
C GLY A 595 -19.27 18.18 27.01
N GLY A 596 -19.24 17.21 26.08
CA GLY A 596 -18.19 16.20 26.03
C GLY A 596 -16.78 16.78 25.78
N LEU A 597 -16.65 17.87 25.01
CA LEU A 597 -15.38 18.55 24.82
C LEU A 597 -14.87 19.20 26.13
N ASN A 598 -15.75 19.80 26.91
CA ASN A 598 -15.36 20.33 28.24
C ASN A 598 -14.93 19.20 29.19
N ASP A 599 -15.64 18.06 29.14
CA ASP A 599 -15.29 16.89 29.96
C ASP A 599 -13.92 16.30 29.52
N LEU A 600 -13.57 16.33 28.22
CA LEU A 600 -12.23 15.95 27.72
C LEU A 600 -11.14 16.88 28.22
N PHE A 601 -11.39 18.20 28.28
CA PHE A 601 -10.40 19.15 28.83
C PHE A 601 -10.18 18.89 30.34
N ALA A 602 -11.25 18.70 31.09
CA ALA A 602 -11.13 18.35 32.51
C ALA A 602 -10.39 17.03 32.72
N LEU A 603 -10.62 16.04 31.83
CA LEU A 603 -9.91 14.77 31.88
C LEU A 603 -8.41 14.91 31.55
N ALA A 604 -8.03 15.82 30.65
CA ALA A 604 -6.63 16.12 30.35
C ALA A 604 -5.91 16.69 31.60
N ASP A 605 -6.55 17.60 32.31
CA ASP A 605 -6.00 18.14 33.59
C ASP A 605 -5.84 17.05 34.66
N GLU A 606 -6.85 16.17 34.78
CA GLU A 606 -6.79 15.03 35.71
C GLU A 606 -5.67 14.04 35.30
N THR A 607 -5.42 13.86 33.99
CA THR A 607 -4.37 12.97 33.49
C THR A 607 -2.99 13.52 33.81
N VAL A 608 -2.74 14.81 33.57
CA VAL A 608 -1.50 15.48 33.97
C VAL A 608 -1.26 15.38 35.49
N ALA A 609 -2.31 15.58 36.29
CA ALA A 609 -2.21 15.43 37.75
C ALA A 609 -1.92 13.99 38.20
N ALA A 610 -2.46 12.96 37.46
CA ALA A 610 -2.21 11.55 37.70
C ALA A 610 -0.76 11.16 37.38
N VAL A 611 -0.29 11.54 36.18
CA VAL A 611 1.10 11.30 35.75
C VAL A 611 2.10 11.90 36.75
N ARG A 612 1.85 13.11 37.17
CA ARG A 612 2.71 13.79 38.16
C ARG A 612 2.72 13.09 39.53
N ARG A 613 1.64 12.39 39.91
CA ARG A 613 1.61 11.60 41.16
C ARG A 613 2.41 10.30 41.01
N MET A 614 2.40 9.71 39.84
CA MET A 614 3.14 8.49 39.54
C MET A 614 4.65 8.75 39.46
N ASP A 615 5.02 9.76 38.72
CA ASP A 615 6.41 10.21 38.57
C ASP A 615 6.46 11.73 38.48
N PRO A 616 6.91 12.40 39.55
CA PRO A 616 7.01 13.85 39.61
C PRO A 616 8.01 14.49 38.63
N ASP A 617 8.95 13.68 38.13
CA ASP A 617 10.05 14.15 37.28
C ASP A 617 9.76 13.90 35.77
N VAL A 618 8.72 13.15 35.41
CA VAL A 618 8.31 12.90 33.98
C VAL A 618 7.81 14.19 33.30
N LEU A 619 7.20 15.11 34.04
CA LEU A 619 6.71 16.37 33.48
C LEU A 619 7.50 17.52 34.01
N PRO A 620 7.82 18.57 33.19
CA PRO A 620 8.48 19.78 33.67
C PRO A 620 7.79 20.37 34.91
N LYS A 621 8.57 20.90 35.82
CA LYS A 621 8.03 21.54 37.04
C LYS A 621 7.15 22.72 36.67
N GLY A 622 5.87 22.66 37.05
CA GLY A 622 4.91 23.73 36.74
C GLY A 622 4.19 23.56 35.39
N TYR A 623 4.38 22.45 34.69
CA TYR A 623 3.61 22.19 33.47
C TYR A 623 2.11 22.14 33.79
N GLU A 624 1.33 22.91 33.06
CA GLU A 624 -0.14 22.91 33.06
C GLU A 624 -0.65 22.69 31.65
N VAL A 625 -1.80 22.03 31.51
CA VAL A 625 -2.42 21.90 30.19
C VAL A 625 -2.71 23.32 29.66
N PRO A 626 -2.21 23.70 28.47
CA PRO A 626 -2.43 25.04 27.95
C PRO A 626 -3.93 25.35 27.80
N GLU A 627 -4.39 26.44 28.40
CA GLU A 627 -5.77 26.90 28.20
C GLU A 627 -6.00 27.31 26.74
N PRO A 628 -7.02 26.75 26.06
CA PRO A 628 -7.29 27.09 24.69
C PRO A 628 -7.79 28.52 24.52
N LYS A 629 -7.21 29.28 23.60
CA LYS A 629 -7.72 30.59 23.18
C LYS A 629 -9.02 30.38 22.38
N LYS A 630 -10.09 30.99 22.86
CA LYS A 630 -11.42 30.93 22.26
C LYS A 630 -11.69 32.12 21.34
N THR A 631 -11.90 31.88 20.06
CA THR A 631 -12.18 32.90 19.05
C THR A 631 -13.51 32.63 18.38
N LYS A 632 -14.42 33.62 18.32
CA LYS A 632 -15.65 33.54 17.51
C LYS A 632 -15.32 33.89 16.07
N VAL A 633 -15.75 33.01 15.15
CA VAL A 633 -15.61 33.20 13.71
C VAL A 633 -17.00 33.08 13.03
N GLU A 634 -17.07 33.44 11.76
CA GLU A 634 -18.28 33.18 10.99
C GLU A 634 -18.59 31.68 10.95
N GLY A 635 -19.82 31.29 11.28
CA GLY A 635 -20.26 29.91 11.32
C GLY A 635 -19.96 29.15 12.63
N GLY A 636 -19.17 29.69 13.59
CA GLY A 636 -18.87 28.92 14.79
C GLY A 636 -17.88 29.52 15.78
N THR A 637 -17.22 28.64 16.49
CA THR A 637 -16.20 29.00 17.51
C THR A 637 -14.97 28.12 17.29
N VAL A 638 -13.79 28.72 17.39
CA VAL A 638 -12.48 28.03 17.30
C VAL A 638 -11.80 28.11 18.67
N TRP A 639 -11.32 26.96 19.14
CA TRP A 639 -10.42 26.80 20.26
C TRP A 639 -9.03 26.50 19.71
N SER A 640 -8.03 27.32 19.94
CA SER A 640 -6.65 27.08 19.55
C SER A 640 -5.74 26.99 20.78
N PHE A 641 -4.77 26.06 20.70
CA PHE A 641 -3.83 25.76 21.76
C PHE A 641 -2.46 26.36 21.40
N PRO A 642 -2.04 27.47 22.03
CA PRO A 642 -0.75 28.08 21.75
C PRO A 642 0.41 27.12 22.06
N LEU A 643 1.32 26.93 21.11
CA LEU A 643 2.55 26.15 21.25
C LEU A 643 3.79 27.07 21.36
N ALA A 644 3.65 28.21 22.02
CA ALA A 644 4.73 29.23 22.11
C ALA A 644 6.04 28.67 22.70
N ALA A 645 5.97 27.66 23.57
CA ALA A 645 7.15 27.03 24.14
C ALA A 645 7.87 26.07 23.18
N ALA A 646 7.26 25.74 22.02
CA ALA A 646 7.82 24.83 21.05
C ALA A 646 8.61 25.52 19.92
N GLY A 647 8.77 26.88 19.98
CA GLY A 647 9.51 27.64 18.94
C GLY A 647 8.89 27.63 17.53
N LEU A 648 7.67 27.08 17.38
CA LEU A 648 6.97 27.00 16.08
C LEU A 648 6.30 28.34 15.74
N ASP A 649 6.11 28.57 14.42
CA ASP A 649 5.31 29.73 13.94
C ASP A 649 3.96 29.81 14.64
N ASP A 650 3.59 31.01 15.11
CA ASP A 650 2.34 31.27 15.82
C ASP A 650 1.07 30.90 15.05
N GLN A 651 1.17 30.69 13.76
CA GLN A 651 0.05 30.23 12.90
C GLN A 651 -0.18 28.72 12.97
N LEU A 652 0.82 27.97 13.46
CA LEU A 652 0.74 26.54 13.70
C LEU A 652 0.31 26.28 15.15
N GLN A 653 -0.97 26.14 15.35
CA GLN A 653 -1.58 25.85 16.65
C GLN A 653 -2.63 24.77 16.48
N PRO A 654 -2.57 23.65 17.20
CA PRO A 654 -3.70 22.73 17.23
C PRO A 654 -5.00 23.49 17.51
N ALA A 655 -6.01 23.25 16.71
CA ALA A 655 -7.26 23.97 16.80
C ALA A 655 -8.46 23.05 16.61
N ILE A 656 -9.52 23.33 17.37
CA ILE A 656 -10.81 22.67 17.25
C ILE A 656 -11.85 23.71 16.90
N GLY A 657 -12.53 23.52 15.77
CA GLY A 657 -13.66 24.37 15.38
C GLY A 657 -14.98 23.64 15.57
N VAL A 658 -15.95 24.30 16.19
CA VAL A 658 -17.31 23.76 16.36
C VAL A 658 -18.30 24.71 15.72
N GLY A 659 -18.82 24.25 14.57
CA GLY A 659 -19.87 24.93 13.80
C GLY A 659 -21.29 24.55 14.23
N GLU A 660 -22.24 24.77 13.31
CA GLU A 660 -23.64 24.35 13.47
C GLU A 660 -23.79 22.85 13.16
N ASP A 661 -23.12 22.40 12.08
CA ASP A 661 -23.27 21.08 11.46
C ASP A 661 -21.93 20.33 11.24
N ALA A 662 -20.78 20.94 11.62
CA ALA A 662 -19.46 20.32 11.50
C ALA A 662 -18.55 20.62 12.70
N VAL A 663 -17.64 19.67 12.98
CA VAL A 663 -16.48 19.83 13.85
C VAL A 663 -15.23 19.64 13.02
N ILE A 664 -14.25 20.52 13.19
CA ILE A 664 -12.99 20.54 12.44
C ILE A 664 -11.83 20.50 13.42
N PHE A 665 -10.91 19.59 13.21
CA PHE A 665 -9.62 19.52 13.91
C PHE A 665 -8.52 19.85 12.91
N SER A 666 -7.63 20.78 13.23
CA SER A 666 -6.51 21.17 12.37
C SER A 666 -5.32 21.66 13.18
N LEU A 667 -4.15 21.76 12.54
CA LEU A 667 -2.96 22.42 13.05
C LEU A 667 -2.94 23.94 12.76
N GLY A 668 -3.97 24.46 12.06
CA GLY A 668 -4.07 25.88 11.68
C GLY A 668 -5.44 26.48 12.03
N PRO A 669 -5.53 27.43 13.02
CA PRO A 669 -6.80 28.08 13.35
C PRO A 669 -7.43 28.81 12.17
N GLN A 670 -6.61 29.30 11.22
CA GLN A 670 -7.07 29.97 10.02
C GLN A 670 -7.78 29.01 9.07
N GLN A 671 -7.25 27.78 8.89
CA GLN A 671 -7.89 26.73 8.11
C GLN A 671 -9.24 26.35 8.73
N VAL A 672 -9.25 26.14 10.06
CA VAL A 672 -10.51 25.87 10.79
C VAL A 672 -11.55 26.96 10.52
N GLY A 673 -11.16 28.23 10.54
CA GLY A 673 -12.05 29.37 10.24
C GLY A 673 -12.62 29.31 8.81
N ARG A 674 -11.77 29.01 7.82
CA ARG A 674 -12.22 28.86 6.40
C ARG A 674 -13.20 27.69 6.22
N MET A 675 -12.96 26.59 6.94
CA MET A 675 -13.76 25.36 6.79
C MET A 675 -15.11 25.45 7.52
N ILE A 676 -15.13 26.05 8.71
CA ILE A 676 -16.35 26.23 9.52
C ILE A 676 -17.38 27.13 8.80
N ALA A 677 -16.92 28.13 8.06
CA ALA A 677 -17.76 29.06 7.30
C ALA A 677 -18.49 28.45 6.11
N ALA A 678 -18.51 27.11 5.99
CA ALA A 678 -19.19 26.37 4.93
C ALA A 678 -18.76 26.79 3.52
N ALA A 679 -17.46 26.61 3.20
CA ALA A 679 -16.93 26.79 1.85
C ALA A 679 -16.91 25.42 1.14
N PRO A 680 -17.89 25.13 0.24
CA PRO A 680 -18.02 23.86 -0.44
C PRO A 680 -16.83 23.55 -1.34
N LEU A 681 -16.55 22.27 -1.54
CA LEU A 681 -15.48 21.81 -2.41
C LEU A 681 -15.66 22.32 -3.84
N GLU A 682 -14.68 23.06 -4.30
CA GLU A 682 -14.59 23.56 -5.67
C GLU A 682 -13.58 22.73 -6.44
N THR A 683 -14.06 21.88 -7.35
CA THR A 683 -13.22 20.99 -8.15
C THR A 683 -13.14 21.40 -9.62
N GLY A 684 -13.60 22.59 -9.98
CA GLY A 684 -13.70 23.04 -11.37
C GLY A 684 -14.58 22.13 -12.24
N ARG A 685 -15.70 21.64 -11.70
CA ARG A 685 -16.63 20.66 -12.30
C ARG A 685 -16.06 19.24 -12.39
N ARG A 686 -15.07 18.91 -11.60
CA ARG A 686 -14.35 17.64 -11.67
C ARG A 686 -15.06 16.51 -10.92
N LEU A 687 -15.77 16.83 -9.80
CA LEU A 687 -16.75 15.94 -9.20
C LEU A 687 -18.10 16.19 -9.84
N THR A 688 -18.62 15.23 -10.58
CA THR A 688 -19.89 15.38 -11.31
C THR A 688 -21.11 14.98 -10.49
N ARG A 689 -20.92 14.27 -9.35
CA ARG A 689 -22.00 13.63 -8.58
C ARG A 689 -22.11 14.14 -7.15
N PHE A 690 -21.65 15.34 -6.91
CA PHE A 690 -21.63 15.96 -5.59
C PHE A 690 -22.99 15.92 -4.86
N ASN A 691 -24.07 16.01 -5.64
CA ASN A 691 -25.45 15.99 -5.13
C ASN A 691 -26.10 14.59 -5.13
N GLU A 692 -25.35 13.55 -5.54
CA GLU A 692 -25.81 12.17 -5.50
C GLU A 692 -25.39 11.48 -4.19
N PRO A 693 -26.06 10.41 -3.80
CA PRO A 693 -25.61 9.55 -2.71
C PRO A 693 -24.25 8.92 -3.03
N LEU A 694 -23.26 9.12 -2.15
CA LEU A 694 -21.90 8.60 -2.26
C LEU A 694 -21.47 7.94 -0.96
N ALA A 695 -20.72 6.84 -1.06
CA ALA A 695 -20.04 6.19 0.06
C ALA A 695 -18.70 6.88 0.37
N ALA A 696 -17.99 7.32 -0.67
CA ALA A 696 -16.74 8.05 -0.53
C ALA A 696 -16.53 9.00 -1.73
N ALA A 697 -15.71 10.03 -1.51
CA ALA A 697 -15.22 10.93 -2.56
C ALA A 697 -13.81 11.40 -2.19
N ALA A 698 -12.92 11.50 -3.18
CA ALA A 698 -11.59 12.06 -2.98
C ALA A 698 -11.20 12.92 -4.20
N ALA A 699 -10.44 13.97 -3.95
CA ALA A 699 -9.85 14.80 -4.99
C ALA A 699 -8.46 15.28 -4.56
N VAL A 700 -7.53 15.33 -5.51
CA VAL A 700 -6.18 15.89 -5.32
C VAL A 700 -5.93 16.87 -6.45
N ASP A 701 -5.63 18.12 -6.11
CA ASP A 701 -5.16 19.13 -7.07
C ASP A 701 -3.63 19.05 -7.15
N VAL A 702 -3.14 18.37 -8.15
CA VAL A 702 -1.71 18.07 -8.33
C VAL A 702 -0.93 19.36 -8.63
N GLU A 703 -1.55 20.30 -9.33
CA GLU A 703 -0.94 21.60 -9.62
C GLU A 703 -0.71 22.40 -8.32
N GLN A 704 -1.73 22.54 -7.48
CA GLN A 704 -1.61 23.20 -6.18
C GLN A 704 -0.62 22.49 -5.24
N PHE A 705 -0.57 21.14 -5.29
CA PHE A 705 0.40 20.37 -4.49
C PHE A 705 1.83 20.76 -4.83
N PHE A 706 2.20 20.77 -6.11
CA PHE A 706 3.55 21.15 -6.53
C PHE A 706 3.84 22.64 -6.36
N ASP A 707 2.81 23.51 -6.50
CA ASP A 707 2.94 24.95 -6.18
C ASP A 707 3.21 25.19 -4.69
N ALA A 708 2.65 24.37 -3.81
CA ALA A 708 2.92 24.45 -2.38
C ALA A 708 4.29 23.83 -2.02
N LEU A 709 4.74 22.81 -2.73
CA LEU A 709 6.01 22.12 -2.46
C LEU A 709 7.23 22.92 -2.97
N ALA A 710 7.11 23.62 -4.09
CA ALA A 710 8.25 24.27 -4.73
C ALA A 710 8.99 25.29 -3.86
N PRO A 711 8.34 26.17 -3.07
CA PRO A 711 9.03 27.08 -2.15
C PRO A 711 9.86 26.34 -1.09
N TRP A 712 9.35 25.22 -0.58
CA TRP A 712 10.05 24.40 0.41
C TRP A 712 11.30 23.74 -0.17
N VAL A 713 11.22 23.23 -1.40
CA VAL A 713 12.39 22.63 -2.07
C VAL A 713 13.48 23.68 -2.25
N ARG A 714 13.12 24.92 -2.64
CA ARG A 714 14.08 26.03 -2.75
C ARG A 714 14.69 26.39 -1.39
N TYR A 715 13.86 26.47 -0.35
CA TYR A 715 14.33 26.78 1.00
C TYR A 715 15.34 25.73 1.49
N VAL A 716 15.02 24.45 1.39
CA VAL A 716 15.92 23.36 1.81
C VAL A 716 17.22 23.34 1.00
N ALA A 717 17.14 23.60 -0.30
CA ALA A 717 18.33 23.67 -1.16
C ALA A 717 19.24 24.84 -0.79
N ARG A 718 18.69 26.02 -0.49
CA ARG A 718 19.43 27.20 0.00
C ARG A 718 20.05 26.94 1.37
N TYR A 719 19.29 26.36 2.30
CA TYR A 719 19.78 25.96 3.61
C TYR A 719 21.01 25.04 3.50
N ALA A 720 20.91 23.99 2.66
CA ALA A 720 22.01 23.07 2.41
C ALA A 720 23.23 23.77 1.79
N SER A 721 23.02 24.70 0.85
CA SER A 721 24.09 25.47 0.21
C SER A 721 24.87 26.36 1.20
N VAL A 722 24.17 27.01 2.14
CA VAL A 722 24.80 27.81 3.21
C VAL A 722 25.55 26.89 4.19
N GLN A 723 24.93 25.79 4.60
CA GLN A 723 25.55 24.82 5.50
C GLN A 723 26.84 24.21 4.93
N GLU A 724 26.86 23.92 3.62
CA GLU A 724 28.08 23.43 2.95
C GLU A 724 29.19 24.49 2.89
N ARG A 725 28.83 25.77 2.72
CA ARG A 725 29.78 26.89 2.60
C ARG A 725 30.35 27.30 3.95
N ASP A 726 29.50 27.47 4.94
CA ASP A 726 29.81 28.15 6.21
C ASP A 726 29.90 27.18 7.40
N GLY A 727 29.43 25.91 7.24
CA GLY A 727 29.46 24.85 8.27
C GLY A 727 28.33 24.93 9.27
N GLU A 728 27.75 26.10 9.52
CA GLU A 728 26.62 26.37 10.41
C GLU A 728 25.72 27.42 9.75
N VAL A 729 24.40 27.30 9.94
CA VAL A 729 23.44 28.26 9.39
C VAL A 729 22.92 29.10 10.53
N ASP A 730 23.13 30.42 10.47
CA ASP A 730 22.63 31.36 11.48
C ASP A 730 21.09 31.36 11.46
N PRO A 731 20.41 31.05 12.60
CA PRO A 731 18.96 31.12 12.72
C PRO A 731 18.38 32.50 12.44
N ASP A 732 19.13 33.56 12.66
CA ASP A 732 18.68 34.94 12.44
C ASP A 732 18.89 35.42 10.99
N ALA A 733 19.52 34.62 10.15
CA ALA A 733 19.68 34.90 8.71
C ALA A 733 18.35 34.84 7.96
N GLU A 734 18.31 35.45 6.75
CA GLU A 734 17.22 35.31 5.80
C GLU A 734 17.76 34.63 4.52
N LEU A 735 17.31 33.40 4.23
CA LEU A 735 17.73 32.64 3.04
C LEU A 735 17.06 33.18 1.78
N SER A 736 17.89 33.50 0.78
CA SER A 736 17.49 34.11 -0.48
C SER A 736 18.07 33.38 -1.70
N ALA A 737 17.81 33.87 -2.90
CA ALA A 737 18.41 33.32 -4.13
C ALA A 737 19.94 33.55 -4.22
N ASP A 738 20.48 34.54 -3.47
CA ASP A 738 21.91 34.82 -3.45
C ASP A 738 22.70 33.76 -2.68
N ASP A 739 22.01 32.94 -1.88
CA ASP A 739 22.60 31.82 -1.12
C ASP A 739 22.75 30.53 -1.92
N GLU A 740 22.30 30.55 -3.17
CA GLU A 740 22.41 29.40 -4.07
C GLU A 740 23.82 29.37 -4.73
N ASN A 741 24.57 28.29 -4.51
CA ASN A 741 25.76 28.02 -5.33
C ASN A 741 25.35 27.56 -6.75
N GLU A 742 26.32 27.44 -7.68
CA GLU A 742 26.03 27.06 -9.06
C GLU A 742 25.37 25.67 -9.18
N GLN A 743 25.83 24.71 -8.39
CA GLN A 743 25.29 23.35 -8.35
C GLN A 743 23.84 23.34 -7.83
N THR A 744 23.56 24.11 -6.78
CA THR A 744 22.20 24.24 -6.21
C THR A 744 21.25 24.87 -7.22
N ARG A 745 21.70 25.89 -7.95
CA ARG A 745 20.90 26.57 -8.98
C ARG A 745 20.54 25.63 -10.13
N GLU A 746 21.52 24.86 -10.61
CA GLU A 746 21.29 23.82 -11.62
C GLU A 746 20.30 22.76 -11.14
N ALA A 747 20.45 22.26 -9.88
CA ALA A 747 19.55 21.29 -9.30
C ALA A 747 18.11 21.82 -9.20
N LEU A 748 17.92 23.09 -8.78
CA LEU A 748 16.61 23.72 -8.70
C LEU A 748 15.94 23.90 -10.08
N ASP A 749 16.72 24.23 -11.11
CA ASP A 749 16.20 24.27 -12.48
C ASP A 749 15.71 22.90 -12.97
N HIS A 750 16.41 21.81 -12.60
CA HIS A 750 15.94 20.46 -12.88
C HIS A 750 14.63 20.13 -12.15
N VAL A 751 14.54 20.44 -10.86
CA VAL A 751 13.31 20.23 -10.08
C VAL A 751 12.14 21.01 -10.64
N ARG A 752 12.37 22.25 -11.09
CA ARG A 752 11.34 23.07 -11.72
C ARG A 752 10.77 22.38 -12.96
N VAL A 753 11.62 21.85 -13.86
CA VAL A 753 11.15 21.15 -15.07
C VAL A 753 10.37 19.88 -14.68
N VAL A 754 10.86 19.10 -13.70
CA VAL A 754 10.15 17.92 -13.20
C VAL A 754 8.75 18.31 -12.68
N PHE A 755 8.64 19.38 -11.89
CA PHE A 755 7.35 19.85 -11.38
C PHE A 755 6.41 20.30 -12.48
N GLU A 756 6.89 21.02 -13.50
CA GLU A 756 6.06 21.41 -14.65
C GLU A 756 5.53 20.18 -15.39
N VAL A 757 6.34 19.14 -15.56
CA VAL A 757 5.88 17.88 -16.15
C VAL A 757 4.84 17.19 -15.27
N LEU A 758 5.07 17.09 -13.96
CA LEU A 758 4.11 16.47 -13.04
C LEU A 758 2.80 17.26 -12.93
N LYS A 759 2.84 18.58 -13.08
CA LYS A 759 1.67 19.45 -13.16
C LYS A 759 0.85 19.26 -14.44
N THR A 760 1.32 18.49 -15.43
CA THR A 760 0.47 18.09 -16.55
C THR A 760 -0.71 17.23 -16.09
N LEU A 761 -0.55 16.44 -15.02
CA LEU A 761 -1.64 15.86 -14.26
C LEU A 761 -2.27 16.95 -13.38
N LYS A 762 -3.37 17.53 -13.84
CA LYS A 762 -4.01 18.66 -13.16
C LYS A 762 -4.73 18.25 -11.90
N VAL A 763 -5.55 17.22 -12.00
CA VAL A 763 -6.40 16.74 -10.90
C VAL A 763 -6.67 15.25 -11.05
N ALA A 764 -6.65 14.57 -9.91
CA ALA A 764 -7.19 13.23 -9.74
C ALA A 764 -8.46 13.28 -8.87
N VAL A 765 -9.52 12.62 -9.32
CA VAL A 765 -10.82 12.56 -8.62
C VAL A 765 -11.29 11.11 -8.56
N VAL A 766 -11.82 10.70 -7.42
CA VAL A 766 -12.50 9.41 -7.21
C VAL A 766 -13.85 9.65 -6.57
N GLU A 767 -14.89 9.02 -7.12
CA GLU A 767 -16.24 8.97 -6.56
C GLU A 767 -16.65 7.52 -6.38
N THR A 768 -17.14 7.18 -5.19
CA THR A 768 -17.51 5.80 -4.86
C THR A 768 -18.97 5.74 -4.40
N ALA A 769 -19.76 4.90 -5.03
CA ALA A 769 -21.19 4.74 -4.75
C ALA A 769 -21.62 3.27 -4.84
N PHE A 770 -22.67 2.89 -4.13
CA PHE A 770 -23.31 1.59 -4.30
C PHE A 770 -24.19 1.57 -5.54
N ARG A 771 -23.99 0.60 -6.42
CA ARG A 771 -24.78 0.37 -7.64
C ARG A 771 -24.90 -1.12 -7.92
N ASN A 772 -26.10 -1.63 -8.13
CA ASN A 772 -26.34 -3.03 -8.50
C ASN A 772 -25.58 -4.01 -7.60
N GLU A 773 -25.71 -3.82 -6.28
CA GLU A 773 -25.09 -4.64 -5.23
C GLU A 773 -23.54 -4.58 -5.18
N ALA A 774 -22.90 -3.74 -5.99
CA ALA A 774 -21.46 -3.49 -5.94
C ALA A 774 -21.14 -2.11 -5.40
N LEU A 775 -20.00 -1.98 -4.76
CA LEU A 775 -19.35 -0.71 -4.49
C LEU A 775 -18.58 -0.29 -5.76
N VAL A 776 -19.03 0.78 -6.40
CA VAL A 776 -18.48 1.24 -7.69
C VAL A 776 -17.65 2.49 -7.47
N SER A 777 -16.37 2.40 -7.73
CA SER A 777 -15.46 3.54 -7.75
C SER A 777 -15.26 4.00 -9.20
N HIS A 778 -15.50 5.28 -9.45
CA HIS A 778 -15.24 5.98 -10.70
C HIS A 778 -14.11 6.97 -10.49
N TRP A 779 -13.00 6.77 -11.18
CA TRP A 779 -11.84 7.64 -11.07
C TRP A 779 -11.53 8.34 -12.39
N ARG A 780 -11.05 9.58 -12.29
CA ARG A 780 -10.71 10.44 -13.42
C ARG A 780 -9.43 11.20 -13.12
N ASN A 781 -8.48 11.11 -14.04
CA ASN A 781 -7.26 11.88 -14.02
C ASN A 781 -7.29 12.88 -15.18
N VAL A 782 -7.39 14.15 -14.84
CA VAL A 782 -7.36 15.23 -15.86
C VAL A 782 -5.91 15.50 -16.21
N ILE A 783 -5.54 15.24 -17.46
CA ILE A 783 -4.18 15.40 -17.96
C ILE A 783 -4.20 16.46 -19.06
N ARG A 784 -3.32 17.45 -18.95
CA ARG A 784 -3.08 18.45 -20.00
C ARG A 784 -1.61 18.51 -20.26
N ASP A 785 -1.22 18.20 -21.49
CA ASP A 785 0.18 18.31 -21.91
C ASP A 785 0.71 19.75 -21.78
N LEU A 786 2.03 19.90 -21.73
CA LEU A 786 2.67 21.21 -21.78
C LEU A 786 2.39 21.90 -23.11
N PRO A 787 2.31 23.27 -23.15
CA PRO A 787 2.29 24.00 -24.41
C PRO A 787 3.51 23.63 -25.26
N GLN A 788 3.33 23.65 -26.57
CA GLN A 788 4.52 23.56 -27.46
C GLN A 788 5.43 24.76 -27.20
N PRO A 789 6.75 24.56 -27.16
CA PRO A 789 7.70 25.64 -26.92
C PRO A 789 7.71 26.69 -28.03
#